data_6450a14a6a4382403b76373510de70bf
#
_entry.id   6450a14a6a4382403b76373510de70bf
#
_cell.length_a   1.000
_cell.length_b   1.000
_cell.length_c   1.000
_cell.angle_alpha   90.00
_cell.angle_beta   90.00
_cell.angle_gamma   90.00
#
_symmetry.space_group_name_H-M   'P 1'
#
loop_
_entity.id
_entity.type
_entity.pdbx_description
1 polymer ?
#
loop_
_entity_poly.entity_id
_entity_poly.type
_entity_poly.pdbx_seq_one_letter_code
_entity_poly.pdbx_strand_id
1 'polypeptide(L)'
;CEEVGPDSILFPQLRGVPLVDFWLQQEMGLPEELFKKLEWRKRGTDANPLFAAALPNRFLAVVPASQVRELAETVKEQVRAWVQDEARAAVEELLRAGNIPHQEDLPCFTQAKRQLKDFPEVYWAAVPWSLVKEQDRAVPDTTELAAAMAPFFPEEDNEKPGFLGSNTWQVLSGNIDLDGVSFYCPNPGVLYPALYDLLDRVAAATKSVRPFSQISERGYRCSLCGEREWLTTERKQLDLPPGKRDDTLWAKIAKKKPSWAREGEHLCGLCAMKRLWPSRFVEVVRRAVDIGDVRRYVVSTHTMALATSLGQWLDDPTSLPPWLSAQLQGYQEQAALPRSLAAQLRDADEDANLLCRRLPILLDTLREAAKDEGDYEQIREVEQKIKEEVFGHRPEAYYGLIMMDGDKMGAWLSGSEEKFRLSFGETWHSQVKAKAFELARDNEALRQYLTTSRSPSPARHMAISGALNGFSLELARHVIEDLYRGKLLYSGGDDVLAMVSVDDLLPTMLLLRLVYSGIFPGGDDDTDAWREVLGQQKKRLDIGRGHVRHRKRLYRMMGKDATASTGAVIAHHTAPLAMVLRTLRQTEKRAKNEGGRDAFSVTLLKRSGSAVELTCPWFVNKEMESLTASPMGLLIRLRNAFAGPGLSRRAAYLIQDWAAQLPGEKAMTDPEQHESMLATSLAYQFRRQSKGEAAQMNNARLGKELARLARTSQGRTGRDNPAAFMTDFLAVAEFLAREGRLGSKEEQGGSR
;
A
#
# COMPACT_ATOMS: atom_id res chain seq x y z
N CYS A 1 17.07 -17.27 11.91
CA CYS A 1 16.68 -17.53 13.32
C CYS A 1 17.04 -18.95 13.74
N GLU A 2 16.79 -19.93 12.92
CA GLU A 2 17.05 -21.35 13.22
C GLU A 2 18.54 -21.60 13.46
N GLU A 3 19.42 -21.10 12.59
CA GLU A 3 20.86 -21.34 12.65
C GLU A 3 21.61 -20.49 13.71
N VAL A 4 21.18 -19.26 13.93
CA VAL A 4 21.95 -18.27 14.71
C VAL A 4 21.12 -17.58 15.80
N GLY A 5 19.87 -17.98 16.01
CA GLY A 5 18.97 -17.43 17.02
C GLY A 5 18.08 -16.28 16.54
N PRO A 6 16.99 -15.99 17.27
CA PRO A 6 15.96 -15.02 16.90
C PRO A 6 16.41 -13.57 17.04
N ASP A 7 17.43 -13.29 17.85
CA ASP A 7 18.03 -11.98 18.11
C ASP A 7 18.96 -11.53 16.97
N SER A 8 19.31 -12.42 16.07
CA SER A 8 20.14 -12.12 14.90
C SER A 8 19.43 -11.18 13.90
N ILE A 9 18.11 -11.21 13.78
CA ILE A 9 17.35 -10.43 12.82
C ILE A 9 16.94 -9.08 13.42
N LEU A 10 17.47 -7.99 12.85
CA LEU A 10 17.15 -6.62 13.25
C LEU A 10 15.92 -6.08 12.49
N PHE A 11 15.71 -6.51 11.24
CA PHE A 11 14.61 -6.13 10.38
C PHE A 11 14.33 -7.24 9.35
N PRO A 12 13.04 -7.55 9.04
CA PRO A 12 11.83 -7.11 9.74
C PRO A 12 11.65 -7.84 11.07
N GLN A 13 10.83 -7.28 11.96
CA GLN A 13 10.38 -8.04 13.13
C GLN A 13 9.41 -9.14 12.68
N LEU A 14 9.70 -10.39 13.03
CA LEU A 14 8.91 -11.56 12.58
C LEU A 14 7.72 -11.90 13.48
N ARG A 15 7.70 -11.37 14.69
CA ARG A 15 6.66 -11.67 15.69
C ARG A 15 5.28 -11.22 15.22
N GLY A 16 4.32 -12.16 15.20
CA GLY A 16 2.93 -11.88 14.82
C GLY A 16 2.68 -11.83 13.31
N VAL A 17 3.67 -12.19 12.51
CA VAL A 17 3.49 -12.34 11.05
C VAL A 17 2.78 -13.67 10.77
N PRO A 18 1.55 -13.66 10.20
CA PRO A 18 0.76 -14.89 10.06
C PRO A 18 1.46 -16.00 9.28
N LEU A 19 2.19 -15.67 8.22
CA LEU A 19 2.96 -16.66 7.44
C LEU A 19 4.14 -17.25 8.22
N VAL A 20 4.77 -16.49 9.11
CA VAL A 20 5.84 -16.98 9.99
C VAL A 20 5.25 -17.91 11.05
N ASP A 21 4.14 -17.52 11.68
CA ASP A 21 3.45 -18.36 12.66
C ASP A 21 2.97 -19.67 12.03
N PHE A 22 2.46 -19.60 10.80
CA PHE A 22 2.05 -20.77 10.01
C PHE A 22 3.23 -21.69 9.71
N TRP A 23 4.37 -21.14 9.26
CA TRP A 23 5.60 -21.88 9.03
C TRP A 23 6.13 -22.54 10.32
N LEU A 24 6.14 -21.82 11.44
CA LEU A 24 6.54 -22.36 12.74
C LEU A 24 5.68 -23.56 13.15
N GLN A 25 4.39 -23.53 12.86
CA GLN A 25 3.50 -24.66 13.12
C GLN A 25 3.75 -25.83 12.18
N GLN A 26 3.91 -25.60 10.88
CA GLN A 26 3.97 -26.65 9.87
C GLN A 26 5.36 -27.32 9.77
N GLU A 27 6.42 -26.49 9.70
CA GLU A 27 7.78 -26.97 9.44
C GLU A 27 8.55 -27.21 10.75
N MET A 28 8.33 -26.38 11.77
CA MET A 28 9.01 -26.51 13.06
C MET A 28 8.21 -27.35 14.06
N GLY A 29 7.01 -27.80 13.72
CA GLY A 29 6.20 -28.69 14.54
C GLY A 29 5.76 -28.10 15.89
N LEU A 30 5.64 -26.77 16.00
CA LEU A 30 5.19 -26.16 17.25
C LEU A 30 3.72 -26.51 17.55
N PRO A 31 3.37 -26.73 18.85
CA PRO A 31 2.02 -27.13 19.24
C PRO A 31 0.94 -26.18 18.76
N GLU A 32 -0.16 -26.71 18.25
CA GLU A 32 -1.32 -25.93 17.77
C GLU A 32 -1.91 -25.00 18.84
N GLU A 33 -1.81 -25.38 20.12
CA GLU A 33 -2.31 -24.62 21.26
C GLU A 33 -1.78 -23.18 21.29
N LEU A 34 -0.53 -22.98 20.85
CA LEU A 34 0.10 -21.67 20.79
C LEU A 34 -0.61 -20.72 19.81
N PHE A 35 -1.22 -21.28 18.78
CA PHE A 35 -1.83 -20.53 17.67
C PHE A 35 -3.36 -20.46 17.73
N LYS A 36 -4.04 -21.23 18.59
CA LYS A 36 -5.53 -21.30 18.68
C LYS A 36 -6.22 -19.94 18.81
N LYS A 37 -5.58 -18.95 19.45
CA LYS A 37 -6.14 -17.62 19.66
C LYS A 37 -5.90 -16.66 18.52
N LEU A 38 -5.03 -16.98 17.57
CA LEU A 38 -4.68 -16.11 16.46
C LEU A 38 -5.78 -16.05 15.40
N GLU A 39 -5.90 -14.92 14.72
CA GLU A 39 -6.96 -14.69 13.73
C GLU A 39 -6.91 -15.67 12.57
N TRP A 40 -5.71 -15.99 12.08
CA TRP A 40 -5.54 -16.88 10.96
C TRP A 40 -6.00 -18.34 11.25
N ARG A 41 -6.00 -18.75 12.52
CA ARG A 41 -6.55 -20.06 12.93
C ARG A 41 -8.07 -20.07 13.07
N LYS A 42 -8.67 -18.92 13.36
CA LYS A 42 -10.10 -18.82 13.66
C LYS A 42 -10.96 -18.49 12.44
N ARG A 43 -10.37 -18.09 11.34
CA ARG A 43 -11.11 -17.55 10.19
C ARG A 43 -11.07 -18.49 9.00
N GLY A 44 -12.17 -19.16 8.78
CA GLY A 44 -12.43 -20.00 7.62
C GLY A 44 -12.96 -19.22 6.41
N THR A 45 -12.40 -18.07 6.06
CA THR A 45 -12.87 -17.25 4.93
C THR A 45 -11.73 -16.77 4.05
N ASP A 46 -12.07 -16.30 2.85
CA ASP A 46 -11.21 -15.57 1.90
C ASP A 46 -10.51 -14.33 2.50
N ALA A 47 -11.00 -13.86 3.64
CA ALA A 47 -10.40 -12.76 4.42
C ALA A 47 -9.36 -13.22 5.46
N ASN A 48 -8.89 -14.47 5.42
CA ASN A 48 -7.87 -14.96 6.35
C ASN A 48 -6.55 -14.16 6.21
N PRO A 49 -5.90 -13.76 7.33
CA PRO A 49 -4.63 -13.03 7.30
C PRO A 49 -3.49 -13.71 6.53
N LEU A 50 -3.49 -15.04 6.43
CA LEU A 50 -2.50 -15.78 5.64
C LEU A 50 -2.51 -15.39 4.15
N PHE A 51 -3.64 -14.89 3.64
CA PHE A 51 -3.77 -14.48 2.23
C PHE A 51 -3.29 -13.05 1.93
N ALA A 52 -2.70 -12.36 2.90
CA ALA A 52 -2.10 -11.04 2.71
C ALA A 52 -0.57 -11.14 2.74
N ALA A 53 0.08 -10.57 1.74
CA ALA A 53 1.54 -10.43 1.75
C ALA A 53 1.93 -9.35 2.76
N ALA A 54 2.71 -9.75 3.78
CA ALA A 54 3.01 -8.89 4.93
C ALA A 54 4.50 -8.84 5.30
N LEU A 55 5.38 -9.48 4.51
CA LEU A 55 6.81 -9.43 4.73
C LEU A 55 7.49 -8.58 3.65
N PRO A 56 8.41 -7.69 4.02
CA PRO A 56 9.25 -7.01 3.05
C PRO A 56 10.19 -8.02 2.37
N ASN A 57 10.66 -7.69 1.18
CA ASN A 57 11.60 -8.49 0.41
C ASN A 57 13.07 -8.24 0.79
N ARG A 58 13.32 -7.63 1.94
CA ARG A 58 14.66 -7.32 2.48
C ARG A 58 14.66 -7.64 3.98
N PHE A 59 15.78 -8.19 4.45
CA PHE A 59 16.04 -8.32 5.88
C PHE A 59 17.46 -7.85 6.23
N LEU A 60 17.66 -7.49 7.49
CA LEU A 60 18.93 -7.11 8.09
C LEU A 60 19.20 -8.00 9.29
N ALA A 61 20.39 -8.59 9.34
CA ALA A 61 20.79 -9.47 10.42
C ALA A 61 22.22 -9.21 10.88
N VAL A 62 22.51 -9.54 12.12
CA VAL A 62 23.86 -9.65 12.68
C VAL A 62 24.16 -11.13 12.90
N VAL A 63 25.19 -11.63 12.26
CA VAL A 63 25.51 -13.07 12.25
C VAL A 63 27.02 -13.28 12.45
N PRO A 64 27.48 -14.47 12.91
CA PRO A 64 28.89 -14.77 12.99
C PRO A 64 29.61 -14.60 11.66
N ALA A 65 30.75 -13.93 11.66
CA ALA A 65 31.49 -13.60 10.43
C ALA A 65 31.88 -14.87 9.63
N SER A 66 32.17 -15.98 10.31
CA SER A 66 32.52 -17.25 9.69
C SER A 66 31.36 -17.90 8.91
N GLN A 67 30.10 -17.59 9.24
CA GLN A 67 28.91 -18.21 8.66
C GLN A 67 28.21 -17.34 7.60
N VAL A 68 28.58 -16.07 7.47
CA VAL A 68 27.89 -15.07 6.60
C VAL A 68 27.66 -15.60 5.18
N ARG A 69 28.71 -16.09 4.54
CA ARG A 69 28.64 -16.53 3.14
C ARG A 69 27.76 -17.75 2.98
N GLU A 70 27.94 -18.72 3.84
CA GLU A 70 27.16 -19.97 3.82
C GLU A 70 25.68 -19.69 4.05
N LEU A 71 25.32 -18.91 5.07
CA LEU A 71 23.95 -18.53 5.35
C LEU A 71 23.31 -17.77 4.17
N ALA A 72 24.02 -16.81 3.60
CA ALA A 72 23.49 -16.00 2.50
C ALA A 72 23.24 -16.82 1.22
N GLU A 73 24.19 -17.70 0.86
CA GLU A 73 24.03 -18.58 -0.30
C GLU A 73 22.94 -19.65 -0.03
N THR A 74 22.87 -20.21 1.17
CA THR A 74 21.80 -21.15 1.56
C THR A 74 20.42 -20.53 1.41
N VAL A 75 20.21 -19.30 1.93
CA VAL A 75 18.94 -18.58 1.77
C VAL A 75 18.60 -18.36 0.28
N LYS A 76 19.59 -17.96 -0.51
CA LYS A 76 19.40 -17.74 -1.95
C LYS A 76 19.02 -19.03 -2.68
N GLU A 77 19.69 -20.12 -2.37
CA GLU A 77 19.43 -21.44 -2.97
C GLU A 77 18.08 -22.00 -2.56
N GLN A 78 17.71 -21.91 -1.29
CA GLN A 78 16.41 -22.35 -0.79
C GLN A 78 15.24 -21.60 -1.42
N VAL A 79 15.34 -20.26 -1.52
CA VAL A 79 14.31 -19.44 -2.16
C VAL A 79 14.15 -19.82 -3.64
N ARG A 80 15.24 -20.03 -4.36
CA ARG A 80 15.21 -20.46 -5.77
C ARG A 80 14.69 -21.87 -5.96
N ALA A 81 15.11 -22.80 -5.12
CA ALA A 81 14.63 -24.17 -5.14
C ALA A 81 13.12 -24.21 -4.92
N TRP A 82 12.63 -23.52 -3.90
CA TRP A 82 11.19 -23.42 -3.63
C TRP A 82 10.39 -22.88 -4.83
N VAL A 83 10.89 -21.83 -5.50
CA VAL A 83 10.22 -21.28 -6.69
C VAL A 83 10.23 -22.28 -7.86
N GLN A 84 11.31 -23.05 -8.03
CA GLN A 84 11.38 -24.08 -9.07
C GLN A 84 10.43 -25.24 -8.80
N ASP A 85 10.32 -25.68 -7.54
CA ASP A 85 9.41 -26.73 -7.11
C ASP A 85 7.95 -26.32 -7.33
N GLU A 86 7.59 -25.06 -6.98
CA GLU A 86 6.28 -24.54 -7.24
C GLU A 86 5.95 -24.41 -8.74
N ALA A 87 6.94 -24.03 -9.55
CA ALA A 87 6.76 -23.98 -11.00
C ALA A 87 6.58 -25.38 -11.61
N ARG A 88 7.35 -26.36 -11.14
CA ARG A 88 7.20 -27.76 -11.53
C ARG A 88 5.80 -28.27 -11.18
N ALA A 89 5.36 -28.06 -9.95
CA ALA A 89 4.05 -28.49 -9.50
C ALA A 89 2.92 -27.77 -10.28
N ALA A 90 3.10 -26.51 -10.67
CA ALA A 90 2.15 -25.82 -11.54
C ALA A 90 2.07 -26.47 -12.94
N VAL A 91 3.21 -26.88 -13.52
CA VAL A 91 3.24 -27.61 -14.81
C VAL A 91 2.50 -28.94 -14.70
N GLU A 92 2.74 -29.72 -13.64
CA GLU A 92 2.04 -30.99 -13.40
C GLU A 92 0.52 -30.82 -13.29
N GLU A 93 0.10 -29.75 -12.62
CA GLU A 93 -1.31 -29.41 -12.47
C GLU A 93 -1.95 -28.99 -13.81
N LEU A 94 -1.24 -28.23 -14.65
CA LEU A 94 -1.67 -27.89 -16.01
C LEU A 94 -1.81 -29.12 -16.89
N LEU A 95 -0.83 -30.05 -16.87
CA LEU A 95 -0.91 -31.29 -17.65
C LEU A 95 -2.10 -32.15 -17.21
N ARG A 96 -2.32 -32.28 -15.91
CA ARG A 96 -3.47 -33.02 -15.35
C ARG A 96 -4.80 -32.38 -15.80
N ALA A 97 -4.92 -31.05 -15.68
CA ALA A 97 -6.12 -30.34 -16.12
C ALA A 97 -6.35 -30.43 -17.64
N GLY A 98 -5.27 -30.44 -18.43
CA GLY A 98 -5.30 -30.64 -19.88
C GLY A 98 -5.60 -32.06 -20.32
N ASN A 99 -5.67 -33.06 -19.41
CA ASN A 99 -5.67 -34.50 -19.69
C ASN A 99 -4.49 -34.91 -20.58
N ILE A 100 -3.29 -34.42 -20.28
CA ILE A 100 -2.06 -34.76 -20.96
C ILE A 100 -1.29 -35.67 -20.03
N PRO A 101 -0.86 -36.88 -20.50
CA PRO A 101 -0.04 -37.79 -19.67
C PRO A 101 1.22 -37.10 -19.16
N HIS A 102 1.54 -37.32 -17.90
CA HIS A 102 2.78 -36.85 -17.31
C HIS A 102 3.96 -37.61 -17.89
N GLN A 103 4.92 -36.91 -18.46
CA GLN A 103 6.20 -37.42 -18.92
C GLN A 103 7.28 -36.38 -18.57
N GLU A 104 8.35 -36.78 -17.91
CA GLU A 104 9.43 -35.89 -17.42
C GLU A 104 10.20 -35.17 -18.55
N ASP A 105 10.22 -35.75 -19.73
CA ASP A 105 10.89 -35.23 -20.92
C ASP A 105 10.07 -34.20 -21.70
N LEU A 106 8.83 -33.90 -21.28
CA LEU A 106 8.02 -32.88 -21.93
C LEU A 106 8.70 -31.51 -21.89
N PRO A 107 8.71 -30.77 -22.99
CA PRO A 107 9.35 -29.44 -23.09
C PRO A 107 8.94 -28.45 -21.99
N CYS A 108 7.68 -28.48 -21.53
CA CYS A 108 7.17 -27.55 -20.50
C CYS A 108 7.97 -27.62 -19.19
N PHE A 109 8.48 -28.79 -18.78
CA PHE A 109 9.32 -28.92 -17.57
C PHE A 109 10.68 -28.24 -17.76
N THR A 110 11.36 -28.54 -18.88
CA THR A 110 12.65 -27.93 -19.17
C THR A 110 12.55 -26.43 -19.41
N GLN A 111 11.44 -25.95 -20.00
CA GLN A 111 11.16 -24.53 -20.16
C GLN A 111 10.95 -23.85 -18.80
N ALA A 112 10.10 -24.38 -17.93
CA ALA A 112 9.85 -23.81 -16.60
C ALA A 112 11.15 -23.74 -15.79
N LYS A 113 11.94 -24.82 -15.75
CA LYS A 113 13.23 -24.87 -15.05
C LYS A 113 14.21 -23.83 -15.57
N ARG A 114 14.35 -23.70 -16.90
CA ARG A 114 15.26 -22.73 -17.53
C ARG A 114 14.83 -21.29 -17.25
N GLN A 115 13.51 -21.01 -17.41
CA GLN A 115 12.95 -19.67 -17.24
C GLN A 115 13.02 -19.13 -15.81
N LEU A 116 13.10 -20.02 -14.82
CA LEU A 116 13.11 -19.70 -13.40
C LEU A 116 14.46 -19.98 -12.72
N LYS A 117 15.49 -20.40 -13.49
CA LYS A 117 16.79 -20.74 -12.93
C LYS A 117 17.39 -19.65 -12.05
N ASP A 118 17.29 -18.39 -12.49
CA ASP A 118 17.86 -17.22 -11.79
C ASP A 118 16.78 -16.34 -11.16
N PHE A 119 15.55 -16.87 -11.00
CA PHE A 119 14.44 -16.13 -10.40
C PHE A 119 14.07 -16.73 -9.03
N PRO A 120 13.83 -15.89 -8.00
CA PRO A 120 14.08 -14.43 -7.98
C PRO A 120 15.56 -14.07 -7.95
N GLU A 121 15.87 -12.84 -8.36
CA GLU A 121 17.21 -12.29 -8.15
C GLU A 121 17.38 -11.99 -6.66
N VAL A 122 18.28 -12.71 -5.99
CA VAL A 122 18.59 -12.54 -4.57
C VAL A 122 19.99 -11.93 -4.45
N TYR A 123 20.07 -10.78 -3.82
CA TYR A 123 21.31 -10.05 -3.55
C TYR A 123 21.58 -10.00 -2.06
N TRP A 124 22.84 -10.10 -1.69
CA TRP A 124 23.27 -9.93 -0.32
C TRP A 124 24.59 -9.16 -0.25
N ALA A 125 24.81 -8.51 0.88
CA ALA A 125 26.04 -7.86 1.23
C ALA A 125 26.30 -8.05 2.72
N ALA A 126 27.56 -8.01 3.10
CA ALA A 126 27.94 -8.08 4.51
C ALA A 126 29.15 -7.15 4.75
N VAL A 127 29.20 -6.60 5.94
CA VAL A 127 30.30 -5.76 6.43
C VAL A 127 30.79 -6.37 7.74
N PRO A 128 32.10 -6.73 7.85
CA PRO A 128 32.61 -7.32 9.07
C PRO A 128 32.79 -6.26 10.15
N TRP A 129 32.37 -6.61 11.38
CA TRP A 129 32.55 -5.72 12.53
C TRP A 129 34.01 -5.52 12.90
N SER A 130 34.89 -6.43 12.49
CA SER A 130 36.34 -6.35 12.70
C SER A 130 37.05 -5.19 11.98
N LEU A 131 36.35 -4.44 11.12
CA LEU A 131 36.82 -3.15 10.60
C LEU A 131 36.97 -2.10 11.73
N VAL A 132 36.37 -2.34 12.88
CA VAL A 132 36.50 -1.55 14.09
C VAL A 132 37.35 -2.36 15.09
N LYS A 133 38.50 -1.86 15.44
CA LYS A 133 39.38 -2.51 16.42
C LYS A 133 39.19 -1.90 17.79
N GLU A 134 38.90 -2.75 18.76
CA GLU A 134 38.83 -2.34 20.18
C GLU A 134 40.21 -1.99 20.68
N GLN A 135 40.31 -0.89 21.47
CA GLN A 135 41.49 -0.50 22.19
C GLN A 135 41.13 -0.37 23.65
N ASP A 136 41.95 -0.91 24.53
CA ASP A 136 41.72 -0.88 26.00
C ASP A 136 41.50 0.55 26.50
N ARG A 137 40.26 0.84 26.92
CA ARG A 137 39.80 2.14 27.45
C ARG A 137 40.13 3.36 26.56
N ALA A 138 40.38 3.15 25.29
CA ALA A 138 40.69 4.18 24.33
C ALA A 138 39.64 4.21 23.20
N VAL A 139 39.68 5.27 22.39
CA VAL A 139 38.84 5.40 21.19
C VAL A 139 39.08 4.21 20.27
N PRO A 140 38.06 3.52 19.79
CA PRO A 140 38.22 2.44 18.82
C PRO A 140 38.99 2.89 17.59
N ASP A 141 39.93 2.07 17.10
CA ASP A 141 40.62 2.34 15.85
C ASP A 141 39.66 2.15 14.65
N THR A 142 39.47 3.20 13.89
CA THR A 142 38.58 3.28 12.73
C THR A 142 39.32 3.34 11.40
N THR A 143 40.63 3.11 11.38
CA THR A 143 41.47 3.26 10.18
C THR A 143 40.99 2.35 9.04
N GLU A 144 40.78 1.07 9.33
CA GLU A 144 40.30 0.11 8.33
C GLU A 144 38.87 0.41 7.89
N LEU A 145 38.00 0.84 8.80
CA LEU A 145 36.64 1.24 8.50
C LEU A 145 36.62 2.47 7.57
N ALA A 146 37.40 3.51 7.88
CA ALA A 146 37.50 4.71 7.05
C ALA A 146 37.99 4.38 5.65
N ALA A 147 39.03 3.53 5.52
CA ALA A 147 39.54 3.08 4.23
C ALA A 147 38.47 2.30 3.43
N ALA A 148 37.67 1.44 4.08
CA ALA A 148 36.57 0.71 3.44
C ALA A 148 35.40 1.62 3.02
N MET A 149 35.15 2.70 3.76
CA MET A 149 34.09 3.68 3.44
C MET A 149 34.49 4.64 2.31
N ALA A 150 35.74 5.03 2.21
CA ALA A 150 36.23 6.05 1.28
C ALA A 150 35.73 5.90 -0.17
N PRO A 151 35.69 4.70 -0.79
CA PRO A 151 35.21 4.54 -2.15
C PRO A 151 33.74 4.86 -2.37
N PHE A 152 32.94 4.86 -1.29
CA PHE A 152 31.50 5.05 -1.33
C PHE A 152 31.03 6.45 -0.89
N PHE A 153 31.97 7.27 -0.41
CA PHE A 153 31.68 8.62 0.08
C PHE A 153 32.57 9.60 -0.68
N PRO A 154 32.00 10.60 -1.36
CA PRO A 154 32.80 11.63 -2.03
C PRO A 154 33.64 12.38 -0.97
N GLU A 155 34.88 12.66 -1.34
CA GLU A 155 35.76 13.52 -0.52
C GLU A 155 35.21 14.95 -0.57
N GLU A 156 34.68 15.45 0.53
CA GLU A 156 34.44 16.85 0.77
C GLU A 156 35.50 17.35 1.74
N ASP A 157 36.45 18.19 1.24
CA ASP A 157 37.42 19.00 1.99
C ASP A 157 38.17 18.30 3.16
N ASN A 158 38.84 17.16 2.92
CA ASN A 158 39.61 16.43 3.94
C ASN A 158 38.81 15.88 5.14
N GLU A 159 37.50 15.79 5.07
CA GLU A 159 36.67 15.22 6.12
C GLU A 159 36.66 13.68 6.07
N LYS A 160 36.58 13.07 7.24
CA LYS A 160 36.39 11.62 7.36
C LYS A 160 35.02 11.22 6.77
N PRO A 161 34.92 10.03 6.14
CA PRO A 161 33.72 9.64 5.42
C PRO A 161 32.50 9.41 6.32
N GLY A 162 31.36 9.95 5.95
CA GLY A 162 30.07 9.69 6.55
C GLY A 162 30.00 9.95 8.06
N PHE A 163 29.55 8.96 8.83
CA PHE A 163 29.41 9.09 10.29
C PHE A 163 30.74 9.44 10.98
N LEU A 164 31.86 9.00 10.47
CA LEU A 164 33.17 9.27 11.06
C LEU A 164 33.59 10.75 11.00
N GLY A 165 33.02 11.54 10.06
CA GLY A 165 33.19 12.99 9.98
C GLY A 165 32.15 13.79 10.78
N SER A 166 31.15 13.14 11.38
CA SER A 166 30.05 13.82 12.05
C SER A 166 30.42 14.38 13.42
N ASN A 167 29.79 15.50 13.82
CA ASN A 167 29.90 16.05 15.18
C ASN A 167 29.50 15.01 16.25
N THR A 168 28.57 14.12 15.94
CA THR A 168 28.17 13.04 16.84
C THR A 168 29.33 12.12 17.15
N TRP A 169 30.10 11.71 16.13
CA TRP A 169 31.28 10.88 16.35
C TRP A 169 32.39 11.64 17.11
N GLN A 170 32.61 12.92 16.81
CA GLN A 170 33.59 13.73 17.53
C GLN A 170 33.33 13.73 19.04
N VAL A 171 32.07 13.88 19.46
CA VAL A 171 31.69 13.84 20.87
C VAL A 171 31.78 12.42 21.46
N LEU A 172 31.29 11.41 20.72
CA LEU A 172 31.25 10.02 21.17
C LEU A 172 32.60 9.31 21.11
N SER A 173 33.60 9.89 20.49
CA SER A 173 34.98 9.41 20.54
C SER A 173 35.75 9.89 21.79
N GLY A 174 35.21 10.79 22.59
CA GLY A 174 35.79 11.28 23.84
C GLY A 174 35.27 10.56 25.07
N ASN A 175 36.12 10.44 26.11
CA ASN A 175 35.69 10.02 27.45
C ASN A 175 34.99 11.16 28.16
N ILE A 176 33.98 10.85 28.96
CA ILE A 176 33.28 11.81 29.80
C ILE A 176 33.40 11.36 31.26
N ASP A 177 34.11 12.15 32.07
CA ASP A 177 34.28 11.89 33.48
C ASP A 177 33.48 12.91 34.30
N LEU A 178 32.84 12.44 35.37
CA LEU A 178 32.06 13.23 36.31
C LEU A 178 32.63 12.98 37.71
N ASP A 179 33.25 14.00 38.30
CA ASP A 179 33.81 13.93 39.66
C ASP A 179 34.73 12.72 39.90
N GLY A 180 35.56 12.38 38.91
CA GLY A 180 36.50 11.24 38.99
C GLY A 180 35.88 9.87 38.69
N VAL A 181 34.60 9.83 38.29
CA VAL A 181 33.92 8.62 37.83
C VAL A 181 33.70 8.70 36.32
N SER A 182 34.13 7.67 35.63
CA SER A 182 33.90 7.58 34.19
C SER A 182 32.41 7.38 33.90
N PHE A 183 31.79 8.41 33.32
CA PHE A 183 30.38 8.40 32.94
C PHE A 183 30.17 7.72 31.56
N TYR A 184 31.09 7.96 30.66
CA TYR A 184 31.02 7.40 29.31
C TYR A 184 32.41 7.13 28.76
N CYS A 185 32.61 5.92 28.23
CA CYS A 185 33.78 5.54 27.45
C CYS A 185 33.34 5.09 26.05
N PRO A 186 34.06 5.48 24.99
CA PRO A 186 33.79 4.96 23.64
C PRO A 186 33.93 3.44 23.60
N ASN A 187 33.13 2.81 22.78
CA ASN A 187 33.18 1.37 22.53
C ASN A 187 32.83 1.07 21.06
N PRO A 188 33.19 -0.10 20.53
CA PRO A 188 32.93 -0.44 19.13
C PRO A 188 31.45 -0.35 18.71
N GLY A 189 30.50 -0.57 19.63
CA GLY A 189 29.07 -0.50 19.37
C GLY A 189 28.57 0.87 18.94
N VAL A 190 29.28 1.94 19.30
CA VAL A 190 28.96 3.32 18.91
C VAL A 190 29.14 3.55 17.40
N LEU A 191 29.95 2.73 16.74
CA LEU A 191 30.24 2.79 15.31
C LEU A 191 29.24 2.01 14.44
N TYR A 192 28.21 1.45 15.03
CA TYR A 192 27.12 0.82 14.27
C TYR A 192 26.56 1.69 13.12
N PRO A 193 26.39 3.02 13.25
CA PRO A 193 25.92 3.86 12.15
C PRO A 193 26.84 3.85 10.94
N ALA A 194 28.16 3.88 11.16
CA ALA A 194 29.16 3.83 10.07
C ALA A 194 29.14 2.48 9.35
N LEU A 195 29.08 1.38 10.10
CA LEU A 195 28.97 0.02 9.55
C LEU A 195 27.66 -0.18 8.79
N TYR A 196 26.55 0.34 9.30
CA TYR A 196 25.26 0.25 8.63
C TYR A 196 25.21 1.05 7.31
N ASP A 197 25.74 2.27 7.31
CA ASP A 197 25.81 3.12 6.12
C ASP A 197 26.69 2.49 5.04
N LEU A 198 27.84 1.94 5.43
CA LEU A 198 28.71 1.17 4.52
C LEU A 198 27.96 -0.05 3.96
N LEU A 199 27.28 -0.81 4.80
CA LEU A 199 26.49 -1.99 4.37
C LEU A 199 25.42 -1.64 3.35
N ASP A 200 24.69 -0.55 3.57
CA ASP A 200 23.64 -0.12 2.64
C ASP A 200 24.21 0.28 1.27
N ARG A 201 25.36 0.97 1.25
CA ARG A 201 26.05 1.32 0.01
C ARG A 201 26.63 0.11 -0.72
N VAL A 202 27.25 -0.82 0.00
CA VAL A 202 27.74 -2.09 -0.58
C VAL A 202 26.59 -2.91 -1.15
N ALA A 203 25.45 -2.97 -0.46
CA ALA A 203 24.25 -3.66 -0.97
C ALA A 203 23.69 -2.99 -2.24
N ALA A 204 23.71 -1.66 -2.31
CA ALA A 204 23.31 -0.91 -3.50
C ALA A 204 24.29 -1.16 -4.66
N ALA A 205 25.60 -1.15 -4.41
CA ALA A 205 26.64 -1.46 -5.39
C ALA A 205 26.48 -2.88 -5.95
N THR A 206 26.22 -3.88 -5.10
CA THR A 206 25.99 -5.26 -5.51
C THR A 206 24.82 -5.38 -6.49
N LYS A 207 23.73 -4.64 -6.25
CA LYS A 207 22.59 -4.59 -7.19
C LYS A 207 22.93 -3.90 -8.51
N SER A 208 23.81 -2.91 -8.49
CA SER A 208 24.19 -2.14 -9.70
C SER A 208 25.11 -2.91 -10.62
N VAL A 209 25.97 -3.78 -10.07
CA VAL A 209 26.98 -4.55 -10.81
C VAL A 209 26.50 -5.99 -11.08
N ARG A 210 25.20 -6.23 -11.05
CA ARG A 210 24.64 -7.56 -11.24
C ARG A 210 25.04 -8.17 -12.59
N PRO A 211 25.58 -9.41 -12.62
CA PRO A 211 25.71 -10.15 -13.86
C PRO A 211 24.32 -10.54 -14.37
N PHE A 212 24.07 -10.38 -15.64
CA PHE A 212 22.88 -10.93 -16.28
C PHE A 212 23.29 -11.78 -17.48
N SER A 213 22.59 -12.88 -17.70
CA SER A 213 22.72 -13.69 -18.90
C SER A 213 21.59 -13.36 -19.87
N GLN A 214 21.91 -13.15 -21.14
CA GLN A 214 20.89 -12.96 -22.16
C GLN A 214 20.05 -14.23 -22.29
N ILE A 215 18.74 -14.10 -22.08
CA ILE A 215 17.82 -15.19 -22.27
C ILE A 215 17.53 -15.37 -23.76
N SER A 216 17.87 -16.54 -24.29
CA SER A 216 17.50 -16.89 -25.67
C SER A 216 16.18 -17.67 -25.65
N GLU A 217 15.14 -17.07 -26.20
CA GLU A 217 13.80 -17.63 -26.28
C GLU A 217 13.39 -17.82 -27.74
N ARG A 218 12.64 -18.88 -28.06
CA ARG A 218 12.21 -19.19 -29.43
C ARG A 218 10.73 -18.87 -29.66
N GLY A 219 10.35 -18.64 -30.90
CA GLY A 219 8.97 -18.52 -31.34
C GLY A 219 8.21 -17.37 -30.70
N TYR A 220 6.90 -17.54 -30.61
CA TYR A 220 6.01 -16.56 -30.01
C TYR A 220 6.15 -16.48 -28.48
N ARG A 221 5.95 -15.29 -27.94
CA ARG A 221 6.10 -15.00 -26.51
C ARG A 221 4.82 -15.24 -25.70
N CYS A 222 4.99 -15.31 -24.39
CA CYS A 222 3.90 -15.33 -23.43
C CYS A 222 2.93 -14.16 -23.65
N SER A 223 1.66 -14.43 -23.76
CA SER A 223 0.62 -13.42 -23.99
C SER A 223 0.45 -12.43 -22.84
N LEU A 224 0.93 -12.78 -21.63
CA LEU A 224 0.81 -11.95 -20.44
C LEU A 224 2.02 -11.03 -20.22
N CYS A 225 3.25 -11.55 -20.25
CA CYS A 225 4.45 -10.75 -19.98
C CYS A 225 5.21 -10.31 -21.23
N GLY A 226 5.04 -10.97 -22.36
CA GLY A 226 5.75 -10.68 -23.61
C GLY A 226 7.26 -11.03 -23.61
N GLU A 227 7.79 -11.55 -22.50
CA GLU A 227 9.25 -11.73 -22.33
C GLU A 227 9.72 -13.13 -22.71
N ARG A 228 9.06 -14.19 -22.23
CA ARG A 228 9.48 -15.58 -22.32
C ARG A 228 8.61 -16.37 -23.28
N GLU A 229 9.15 -17.42 -23.88
CA GLU A 229 8.34 -18.37 -24.65
C GLU A 229 7.29 -19.03 -23.73
N TRP A 230 6.10 -19.33 -24.27
CA TRP A 230 5.04 -19.97 -23.52
C TRP A 230 5.30 -21.49 -23.34
N LEU A 231 4.78 -22.06 -22.25
CA LEU A 231 4.91 -23.48 -21.97
C LEU A 231 4.19 -24.32 -23.01
N THR A 232 4.89 -25.32 -23.54
CA THR A 232 4.36 -26.22 -24.58
C THR A 232 4.73 -27.66 -24.33
N THR A 233 3.94 -28.59 -24.85
CA THR A 233 4.22 -30.03 -24.86
C THR A 233 5.07 -30.46 -26.05
N GLU A 234 5.12 -29.65 -27.12
CA GLU A 234 5.92 -29.90 -28.31
C GLU A 234 6.60 -28.61 -28.79
N ARG A 235 7.91 -28.61 -28.93
CA ARG A 235 8.67 -27.40 -29.28
C ARG A 235 8.24 -26.74 -30.59
N LYS A 236 7.79 -27.52 -31.60
CA LYS A 236 7.28 -26.99 -32.87
C LYS A 236 6.04 -26.11 -32.72
N GLN A 237 5.28 -26.26 -31.62
CA GLN A 237 4.10 -25.44 -31.36
C GLN A 237 4.43 -23.98 -31.08
N LEU A 238 5.66 -23.66 -30.66
CA LEU A 238 6.11 -22.30 -30.40
C LEU A 238 6.07 -21.39 -31.63
N ASP A 239 6.18 -21.97 -32.82
CA ASP A 239 6.22 -21.24 -34.08
C ASP A 239 4.82 -21.17 -34.75
N LEU A 240 3.79 -21.74 -34.13
CA LEU A 240 2.44 -21.71 -34.66
C LEU A 240 1.83 -20.31 -34.55
N PRO A 241 1.28 -19.78 -35.65
CA PRO A 241 0.52 -18.53 -35.63
C PRO A 241 -0.76 -18.69 -34.77
N PRO A 242 -1.33 -17.58 -34.23
CA PRO A 242 -2.48 -17.63 -33.32
C PRO A 242 -3.66 -18.51 -33.83
N GLY A 243 -4.01 -18.43 -35.08
CA GLY A 243 -5.11 -19.19 -35.67
C GLY A 243 -4.86 -20.71 -35.89
N LYS A 244 -3.70 -21.25 -35.45
CA LYS A 244 -3.34 -22.69 -35.59
C LYS A 244 -2.95 -23.32 -34.23
N ARG A 245 -3.44 -22.78 -33.10
CA ARG A 245 -3.07 -23.19 -31.76
C ARG A 245 -4.14 -24.00 -31.01
N ASP A 246 -5.11 -24.55 -31.72
CA ASP A 246 -6.30 -25.19 -31.13
C ASP A 246 -6.01 -26.45 -30.32
N ASP A 247 -4.88 -27.13 -30.57
CA ASP A 247 -4.44 -28.35 -29.87
C ASP A 247 -3.24 -28.13 -28.91
N THR A 248 -2.96 -26.88 -28.55
CA THR A 248 -1.90 -26.59 -27.57
C THR A 248 -2.34 -26.90 -26.13
N LEU A 249 -1.37 -27.05 -25.20
CA LEU A 249 -1.65 -27.16 -23.78
C LEU A 249 -2.63 -26.06 -23.32
N TRP A 250 -2.38 -24.82 -23.72
CA TRP A 250 -3.17 -23.66 -23.29
C TRP A 250 -4.59 -23.65 -23.88
N ALA A 251 -4.78 -24.09 -25.12
CA ALA A 251 -6.11 -24.24 -25.69
C ALA A 251 -6.95 -25.30 -24.95
N LYS A 252 -6.31 -26.41 -24.51
CA LYS A 252 -6.95 -27.44 -23.66
C LYS A 252 -7.33 -26.88 -22.30
N ILE A 253 -6.45 -26.08 -21.69
CA ILE A 253 -6.70 -25.45 -20.40
C ILE A 253 -7.82 -24.41 -20.50
N ALA A 254 -7.82 -23.55 -21.51
CA ALA A 254 -8.86 -22.53 -21.70
C ALA A 254 -10.27 -23.16 -21.79
N LYS A 255 -10.39 -24.30 -22.45
CA LYS A 255 -11.67 -25.05 -22.54
C LYS A 255 -12.12 -25.64 -21.20
N LYS A 256 -11.20 -26.16 -20.38
CA LYS A 256 -11.52 -26.90 -19.15
C LYS A 256 -11.46 -26.08 -17.88
N LYS A 257 -10.58 -25.10 -17.84
CA LYS A 257 -10.31 -24.24 -16.69
C LYS A 257 -10.16 -22.78 -17.14
N PRO A 258 -11.23 -22.11 -17.56
CA PRO A 258 -11.18 -20.72 -18.05
C PRO A 258 -10.57 -19.73 -17.02
N SER A 259 -10.69 -20.03 -15.73
CA SER A 259 -10.07 -19.25 -14.67
C SER A 259 -8.53 -19.30 -14.66
N TRP A 260 -7.91 -20.30 -15.30
CA TRP A 260 -6.46 -20.43 -15.38
C TRP A 260 -5.88 -19.86 -16.68
N ALA A 261 -6.61 -19.93 -17.77
CA ALA A 261 -6.25 -19.28 -19.03
C ALA A 261 -7.52 -18.99 -19.83
N ARG A 262 -7.56 -17.83 -20.45
CA ARG A 262 -8.60 -17.46 -21.40
C ARG A 262 -8.29 -18.02 -22.78
N GLU A 263 -9.29 -18.03 -23.66
CA GLU A 263 -9.08 -18.37 -25.06
C GLU A 263 -8.01 -17.45 -25.69
N GLY A 264 -7.02 -18.04 -26.35
CA GLY A 264 -5.89 -17.31 -26.93
C GLY A 264 -4.73 -16.98 -25.96
N GLU A 265 -4.89 -17.10 -24.64
CA GLU A 265 -3.78 -16.94 -23.71
C GLU A 265 -2.80 -18.12 -23.75
N HIS A 266 -1.51 -17.82 -23.78
CA HIS A 266 -0.40 -18.76 -23.74
C HIS A 266 0.64 -18.25 -22.77
N LEU A 267 0.87 -18.92 -21.65
CA LEU A 267 1.66 -18.41 -20.54
C LEU A 267 3.02 -19.12 -20.43
N CYS A 268 4.05 -18.35 -20.06
CA CYS A 268 5.36 -18.88 -19.69
C CYS A 268 5.35 -19.49 -18.27
N GLY A 269 6.43 -20.17 -17.89
CA GLY A 269 6.55 -20.85 -16.57
C GLY A 269 6.28 -19.92 -15.39
N LEU A 270 6.85 -18.70 -15.40
CA LEU A 270 6.63 -17.72 -14.33
C LEU A 270 5.18 -17.23 -14.26
N CYS A 271 4.58 -16.91 -15.42
CA CYS A 271 3.19 -16.44 -15.46
C CYS A 271 2.21 -17.56 -15.11
N ALA A 272 2.48 -18.79 -15.52
CA ALA A 272 1.70 -19.97 -15.16
C ALA A 272 1.74 -20.24 -13.65
N MET A 273 2.93 -20.28 -13.05
CA MET A 273 3.09 -20.44 -11.62
C MET A 273 2.33 -19.38 -10.84
N LYS A 274 2.49 -18.10 -11.18
CA LYS A 274 1.77 -16.99 -10.53
C LYS A 274 0.25 -17.10 -10.69
N ARG A 275 -0.23 -17.55 -11.85
CA ARG A 275 -1.66 -17.69 -12.13
C ARG A 275 -2.30 -18.82 -11.31
N LEU A 276 -1.59 -19.92 -11.09
CA LEU A 276 -2.07 -21.05 -10.32
C LEU A 276 -1.83 -20.92 -8.81
N TRP A 277 -0.87 -20.08 -8.39
CA TRP A 277 -0.50 -19.87 -6.99
C TRP A 277 -1.69 -19.63 -6.05
N PRO A 278 -2.67 -18.75 -6.36
CA PRO A 278 -3.79 -18.55 -5.46
C PRO A 278 -4.58 -19.81 -5.12
N SER A 279 -4.85 -20.67 -6.10
CA SER A 279 -5.56 -21.93 -5.90
C SER A 279 -4.72 -22.94 -5.10
N ARG A 280 -3.44 -23.04 -5.43
CA ARG A 280 -2.48 -23.92 -4.73
C ARG A 280 -2.30 -23.51 -3.27
N PHE A 281 -2.14 -22.22 -3.03
CA PHE A 281 -1.94 -21.71 -1.66
C PHE A 281 -3.20 -21.88 -0.79
N VAL A 282 -4.39 -21.70 -1.34
CA VAL A 282 -5.64 -22.03 -0.64
C VAL A 282 -5.65 -23.49 -0.21
N GLU A 283 -5.21 -24.42 -1.06
CA GLU A 283 -5.18 -25.84 -0.75
C GLU A 283 -4.15 -26.17 0.35
N VAL A 284 -2.98 -25.53 0.33
CA VAL A 284 -1.97 -25.65 1.40
C VAL A 284 -2.54 -25.21 2.74
N VAL A 285 -3.15 -24.01 2.77
CA VAL A 285 -3.75 -23.47 4.00
C VAL A 285 -4.95 -24.30 4.47
N ARG A 286 -5.78 -24.77 3.55
CA ARG A 286 -6.94 -25.60 3.88
C ARG A 286 -6.57 -26.92 4.57
N ARG A 287 -5.48 -27.57 4.16
CA ARG A 287 -5.00 -28.80 4.80
C ARG A 287 -4.49 -28.59 6.22
N ALA A 288 -3.96 -27.43 6.50
CA ALA A 288 -3.35 -27.10 7.79
C ALA A 288 -4.32 -26.39 8.75
N VAL A 289 -5.29 -25.70 8.21
CA VAL A 289 -6.31 -24.93 8.97
C VAL A 289 -7.67 -25.23 8.36
N ASP A 290 -8.64 -25.58 9.18
CA ASP A 290 -10.02 -25.69 8.71
C ASP A 290 -10.55 -24.29 8.39
N ILE A 291 -10.40 -23.86 7.14
CA ILE A 291 -10.86 -22.57 6.64
C ILE A 291 -12.19 -22.66 5.86
N GLY A 292 -12.87 -23.81 5.95
CA GLY A 292 -14.15 -24.00 5.30
C GLY A 292 -14.06 -23.93 3.76
N ASP A 293 -15.09 -23.41 3.12
CA ASP A 293 -15.30 -23.47 1.67
C ASP A 293 -14.59 -22.36 0.87
N VAL A 294 -13.36 -22.00 1.24
CA VAL A 294 -12.58 -20.99 0.51
C VAL A 294 -12.09 -21.53 -0.81
N ARG A 295 -12.58 -20.95 -1.90
CA ARG A 295 -12.16 -21.29 -3.28
C ARG A 295 -11.28 -20.23 -3.90
N ARG A 296 -11.50 -18.95 -3.55
CA ARG A 296 -10.73 -17.79 -3.99
C ARG A 296 -10.53 -16.84 -2.82
N TYR A 297 -9.42 -16.11 -2.81
CA TYR A 297 -9.14 -15.06 -1.84
C TYR A 297 -8.72 -13.74 -2.50
N VAL A 298 -8.52 -13.75 -3.81
CA VAL A 298 -8.21 -12.54 -4.59
C VAL A 298 -9.52 -11.88 -5.02
N VAL A 299 -9.80 -10.72 -4.44
CA VAL A 299 -10.95 -9.89 -4.81
C VAL A 299 -10.70 -9.32 -6.20
N SER A 300 -11.65 -9.50 -7.13
CA SER A 300 -11.55 -8.93 -8.48
C SER A 300 -11.80 -7.43 -8.48
N THR A 301 -11.30 -6.72 -9.50
CA THR A 301 -11.56 -5.29 -9.70
C THR A 301 -13.06 -5.00 -9.84
N HIS A 302 -13.80 -5.91 -10.46
CA HIS A 302 -15.24 -5.78 -10.63
C HIS A 302 -15.98 -5.98 -9.30
N THR A 303 -15.64 -7.02 -8.51
CA THR A 303 -16.20 -7.22 -7.18
C THR A 303 -15.94 -6.01 -6.28
N MET A 304 -14.74 -5.41 -6.37
CA MET A 304 -14.42 -4.21 -5.60
C MET A 304 -15.22 -3.00 -6.05
N ALA A 305 -15.45 -2.84 -7.36
CA ALA A 305 -16.30 -1.77 -7.88
C ALA A 305 -17.73 -1.89 -7.35
N LEU A 306 -18.30 -3.10 -7.32
CA LEU A 306 -19.66 -3.37 -6.83
C LEU A 306 -19.78 -3.32 -5.28
N ALA A 307 -18.67 -3.25 -4.56
CA ALA A 307 -18.67 -3.44 -3.10
C ALA A 307 -19.60 -2.48 -2.35
N THR A 308 -19.78 -1.25 -2.84
CA THR A 308 -20.69 -0.28 -2.22
C THR A 308 -22.15 -0.65 -2.46
N SER A 309 -22.57 -0.95 -3.69
CA SER A 309 -23.95 -1.37 -4.00
C SER A 309 -24.32 -2.65 -3.25
N LEU A 310 -23.43 -3.63 -3.19
CA LEU A 310 -23.64 -4.86 -2.44
C LEU A 310 -23.80 -4.60 -0.93
N GLY A 311 -22.95 -3.72 -0.37
CA GLY A 311 -23.05 -3.36 1.04
C GLY A 311 -24.34 -2.61 1.38
N GLN A 312 -24.77 -1.68 0.54
CA GLN A 312 -26.03 -0.95 0.71
C GLN A 312 -27.24 -1.88 0.63
N TRP A 313 -27.22 -2.83 -0.28
CA TRP A 313 -28.29 -3.82 -0.39
C TRP A 313 -28.34 -4.73 0.85
N LEU A 314 -27.19 -5.11 1.42
CA LEU A 314 -27.13 -5.89 2.66
C LEU A 314 -27.63 -5.13 3.89
N ASP A 315 -27.55 -3.82 3.91
CA ASP A 315 -28.08 -2.99 4.99
C ASP A 315 -29.63 -2.96 5.01
N ASP A 316 -30.28 -3.20 3.83
CA ASP A 316 -31.74 -3.22 3.67
C ASP A 316 -32.11 -4.22 2.55
N PRO A 317 -31.99 -5.53 2.82
CA PRO A 317 -32.15 -6.56 1.81
C PRO A 317 -33.59 -6.68 1.35
N THR A 318 -33.77 -6.86 0.04
CA THR A 318 -35.04 -7.19 -0.59
C THR A 318 -34.95 -8.60 -1.18
N SER A 319 -36.10 -9.27 -1.39
CA SER A 319 -36.09 -10.56 -2.10
C SER A 319 -35.57 -10.40 -3.51
N LEU A 320 -34.76 -11.34 -3.96
CA LEU A 320 -34.22 -11.32 -5.31
C LEU A 320 -35.32 -11.59 -6.36
N PRO A 321 -35.31 -10.88 -7.48
CA PRO A 321 -36.20 -11.21 -8.61
C PRO A 321 -35.98 -12.67 -9.04
N PRO A 322 -37.08 -13.44 -9.32
CA PRO A 322 -36.98 -14.87 -9.68
C PRO A 322 -36.03 -15.15 -10.86
N TRP A 323 -36.00 -14.26 -11.87
CA TRP A 323 -35.12 -14.40 -13.00
C TRP A 323 -33.64 -14.31 -12.61
N LEU A 324 -33.31 -13.42 -11.68
CA LEU A 324 -31.92 -13.24 -11.24
C LEU A 324 -31.49 -14.39 -10.33
N SER A 325 -32.34 -14.78 -9.38
CA SER A 325 -32.07 -15.93 -8.50
C SER A 325 -31.79 -17.20 -9.31
N ALA A 326 -32.62 -17.50 -10.33
CA ALA A 326 -32.41 -18.64 -11.22
C ALA A 326 -31.08 -18.57 -11.99
N GLN A 327 -30.71 -17.40 -12.50
CA GLN A 327 -29.42 -17.22 -13.19
C GLN A 327 -28.23 -17.40 -12.24
N LEU A 328 -28.29 -16.79 -11.05
CA LEU A 328 -27.21 -16.87 -10.06
C LEU A 328 -27.01 -18.30 -9.55
N GLN A 329 -28.09 -19.10 -9.40
CA GLN A 329 -28.00 -20.51 -9.00
C GLN A 329 -27.23 -21.37 -10.01
N GLY A 330 -27.22 -21.00 -11.28
CA GLY A 330 -26.49 -21.70 -12.33
C GLY A 330 -24.94 -21.63 -12.17
N TYR A 331 -24.41 -20.70 -11.40
CA TYR A 331 -22.99 -20.53 -11.20
C TYR A 331 -22.50 -21.30 -9.96
N GLN A 332 -21.48 -22.17 -10.14
CA GLN A 332 -20.82 -22.84 -9.03
C GLN A 332 -19.68 -22.00 -8.42
N GLU A 333 -19.06 -21.13 -9.24
CA GLU A 333 -17.99 -20.24 -8.79
C GLU A 333 -18.53 -19.12 -7.91
N GLN A 334 -17.71 -18.74 -6.91
CA GLN A 334 -18.00 -17.67 -5.98
C GLN A 334 -16.92 -16.58 -6.04
N ALA A 335 -17.33 -15.33 -6.05
CA ALA A 335 -16.41 -14.20 -5.95
C ALA A 335 -15.83 -14.10 -4.53
N ALA A 336 -14.54 -13.79 -4.43
CA ALA A 336 -13.94 -13.34 -3.19
C ALA A 336 -14.42 -11.92 -2.86
N LEU A 337 -14.81 -11.68 -1.62
CA LEU A 337 -15.37 -10.40 -1.16
C LEU A 337 -14.39 -9.63 -0.27
N PRO A 338 -14.50 -8.29 -0.21
CA PRO A 338 -13.92 -7.52 0.86
C PRO A 338 -14.35 -8.06 2.23
N ARG A 339 -13.43 -8.03 3.19
CA ARG A 339 -13.65 -8.61 4.53
C ARG A 339 -14.87 -8.04 5.26
N SER A 340 -15.12 -6.73 5.12
CA SER A 340 -16.30 -6.07 5.69
C SER A 340 -17.60 -6.66 5.14
N LEU A 341 -17.70 -6.88 3.82
CA LEU A 341 -18.86 -7.53 3.21
C LEU A 341 -18.96 -9.00 3.59
N ALA A 342 -17.86 -9.75 3.57
CA ALA A 342 -17.84 -11.14 4.00
C ALA A 342 -18.25 -11.31 5.48
N ALA A 343 -18.01 -10.29 6.31
CA ALA A 343 -18.46 -10.27 7.71
C ALA A 343 -19.97 -10.04 7.84
N GLN A 344 -20.56 -9.17 7.02
CA GLN A 344 -22.00 -8.92 6.99
C GLN A 344 -22.78 -10.17 6.53
N LEU A 345 -22.22 -10.96 5.61
CA LEU A 345 -22.87 -12.17 5.09
C LEU A 345 -22.92 -13.33 6.07
N ARG A 346 -22.26 -13.29 7.22
CA ARG A 346 -22.26 -14.46 8.15
C ARG A 346 -23.62 -14.82 8.70
N ASP A 347 -24.43 -13.80 8.96
CA ASP A 347 -25.75 -13.93 9.55
C ASP A 347 -26.87 -13.60 8.54
N ALA A 348 -26.51 -13.47 7.25
CA ALA A 348 -27.42 -13.14 6.16
C ALA A 348 -28.05 -14.40 5.56
N ASP A 349 -29.18 -14.22 4.88
CA ASP A 349 -29.92 -15.27 4.21
C ASP A 349 -29.23 -15.84 2.96
N GLU A 350 -29.86 -16.80 2.31
CA GLU A 350 -29.34 -17.44 1.10
C GLU A 350 -29.32 -16.47 -0.09
N ASP A 351 -30.32 -15.61 -0.23
CA ASP A 351 -30.42 -14.62 -1.31
C ASP A 351 -29.24 -13.63 -1.24
N ALA A 352 -28.89 -13.18 -0.04
CA ALA A 352 -27.75 -12.31 0.17
C ALA A 352 -26.41 -12.97 -0.23
N ASN A 353 -26.23 -14.22 0.17
CA ASN A 353 -25.06 -15.00 -0.22
C ASN A 353 -25.01 -15.21 -1.74
N LEU A 354 -26.16 -15.53 -2.34
CA LEU A 354 -26.30 -15.74 -3.78
C LEU A 354 -25.93 -14.47 -4.53
N LEU A 355 -26.53 -13.33 -4.18
CA LEU A 355 -26.28 -12.04 -4.81
C LEU A 355 -24.81 -11.63 -4.70
N CYS A 356 -24.31 -11.51 -3.47
CA CYS A 356 -22.99 -10.96 -3.23
C CYS A 356 -21.85 -11.78 -3.84
N ARG A 357 -21.99 -13.11 -3.79
CA ARG A 357 -20.92 -14.00 -4.26
C ARG A 357 -21.01 -14.39 -5.73
N ARG A 358 -22.18 -14.28 -6.36
CA ARG A 358 -22.35 -14.76 -7.74
C ARG A 358 -22.67 -13.67 -8.75
N LEU A 359 -23.26 -12.53 -8.33
CA LEU A 359 -23.51 -11.42 -9.26
C LEU A 359 -22.24 -10.92 -9.96
N PRO A 360 -21.10 -10.70 -9.28
CA PRO A 360 -19.87 -10.30 -9.98
C PRO A 360 -19.44 -11.33 -11.03
N ILE A 361 -19.60 -12.63 -10.74
CA ILE A 361 -19.25 -13.72 -11.67
C ILE A 361 -20.19 -13.71 -12.88
N LEU A 362 -21.50 -13.58 -12.66
CA LEU A 362 -22.50 -13.48 -13.73
C LEU A 362 -22.14 -12.35 -14.70
N LEU A 363 -21.94 -11.14 -14.19
CA LEU A 363 -21.65 -9.97 -15.01
C LEU A 363 -20.31 -10.08 -15.75
N ASP A 364 -19.28 -10.65 -15.11
CA ASP A 364 -17.99 -10.90 -15.76
C ASP A 364 -18.12 -11.94 -16.87
N THR A 365 -18.86 -13.04 -16.63
CA THR A 365 -19.08 -14.09 -17.64
C THR A 365 -19.84 -13.57 -18.84
N LEU A 366 -20.90 -12.78 -18.63
CA LEU A 366 -21.65 -12.17 -19.73
C LEU A 366 -20.77 -11.28 -20.61
N ARG A 367 -19.93 -10.45 -19.97
CA ARG A 367 -19.01 -9.56 -20.70
C ARG A 367 -17.91 -10.30 -21.44
N GLU A 368 -17.39 -11.39 -20.87
CA GLU A 368 -16.36 -12.22 -21.50
C GLU A 368 -16.91 -13.04 -22.68
N ALA A 369 -18.17 -13.40 -22.63
CA ALA A 369 -18.85 -14.13 -23.71
C ALA A 369 -19.26 -13.24 -24.87
N ALA A 370 -19.41 -11.92 -24.66
CA ALA A 370 -19.87 -10.97 -25.67
C ALA A 370 -18.87 -10.86 -26.83
N LYS A 371 -19.37 -11.11 -28.04
CA LYS A 371 -18.58 -11.08 -29.29
C LYS A 371 -19.03 -9.99 -30.26
N ASP A 372 -20.30 -9.60 -30.22
CA ASP A 372 -20.89 -8.63 -31.13
C ASP A 372 -21.75 -7.59 -30.42
N GLU A 373 -22.30 -6.66 -31.16
CA GLU A 373 -23.10 -5.55 -30.64
C GLU A 373 -24.39 -6.02 -29.96
N GLY A 374 -25.00 -7.11 -30.45
CA GLY A 374 -26.21 -7.71 -29.89
C GLY A 374 -25.96 -8.29 -28.50
N ASP A 375 -24.81 -8.95 -28.29
CA ASP A 375 -24.39 -9.46 -26.96
C ASP A 375 -24.24 -8.30 -25.97
N TYR A 376 -23.66 -7.17 -26.41
CA TYR A 376 -23.53 -5.99 -25.55
C TYR A 376 -24.85 -5.32 -25.22
N GLU A 377 -25.86 -5.39 -26.12
CA GLU A 377 -27.21 -4.92 -25.83
C GLU A 377 -27.88 -5.79 -24.75
N GLN A 378 -27.76 -7.10 -24.83
CA GLN A 378 -28.26 -8.01 -23.78
C GLN A 378 -27.64 -7.73 -22.42
N ILE A 379 -26.32 -7.46 -22.37
CA ILE A 379 -25.67 -7.09 -21.12
C ILE A 379 -26.25 -5.79 -20.56
N ARG A 380 -26.47 -4.78 -21.39
CA ARG A 380 -27.10 -3.51 -20.97
C ARG A 380 -28.52 -3.73 -20.43
N GLU A 381 -29.30 -4.62 -21.06
CA GLU A 381 -30.63 -4.97 -20.55
C GLU A 381 -30.56 -5.63 -19.16
N VAL A 382 -29.65 -6.57 -18.97
CA VAL A 382 -29.43 -7.20 -17.67
C VAL A 382 -28.96 -6.17 -16.63
N GLU A 383 -28.01 -5.31 -16.96
CA GLU A 383 -27.57 -4.23 -16.07
C GLU A 383 -28.70 -3.24 -15.74
N GLN A 384 -29.57 -2.95 -16.70
CA GLN A 384 -30.72 -2.07 -16.47
C GLN A 384 -31.76 -2.73 -15.56
N LYS A 385 -32.08 -4.02 -15.73
CA LYS A 385 -32.96 -4.77 -14.81
C LYS A 385 -32.38 -4.83 -13.40
N ILE A 386 -31.08 -5.10 -13.25
CA ILE A 386 -30.41 -5.10 -11.94
C ILE A 386 -30.51 -3.71 -11.29
N LYS A 387 -30.33 -2.65 -12.09
CA LYS A 387 -30.51 -1.28 -11.61
C LYS A 387 -31.92 -1.03 -11.07
N GLU A 388 -32.95 -1.45 -11.80
CA GLU A 388 -34.36 -1.13 -11.50
C GLU A 388 -34.92 -2.01 -10.39
N GLU A 389 -34.63 -3.31 -10.43
CA GLU A 389 -35.27 -4.30 -9.59
C GLU A 389 -34.46 -4.70 -8.35
N VAL A 390 -33.14 -4.42 -8.32
CA VAL A 390 -32.26 -4.87 -7.21
C VAL A 390 -31.69 -3.69 -6.43
N PHE A 391 -30.98 -2.76 -7.09
CA PHE A 391 -30.26 -1.71 -6.39
C PHE A 391 -30.98 -0.36 -6.36
N GLY A 392 -31.96 -0.12 -7.22
CA GLY A 392 -32.60 1.18 -7.40
C GLY A 392 -31.72 2.24 -8.05
N HIS A 393 -30.47 1.89 -8.35
CA HIS A 393 -29.46 2.74 -8.99
C HIS A 393 -28.52 1.90 -9.86
N ARG A 394 -27.79 2.54 -10.79
CA ARG A 394 -26.77 1.86 -11.59
C ARG A 394 -25.63 1.41 -10.69
N PRO A 395 -25.21 0.12 -10.72
CA PRO A 395 -24.06 -0.36 -9.97
C PRO A 395 -22.78 0.41 -10.32
N GLU A 396 -21.88 0.52 -9.37
CA GLU A 396 -20.59 1.19 -9.56
C GLU A 396 -19.72 0.39 -10.53
N ALA A 397 -18.97 1.12 -11.35
CA ALA A 397 -18.05 0.53 -12.33
C ALA A 397 -16.58 0.89 -12.09
N TYR A 398 -16.32 1.76 -11.12
CA TYR A 398 -14.99 2.22 -10.77
C TYR A 398 -14.55 1.69 -9.39
N TYR A 399 -13.26 1.49 -9.24
CA TYR A 399 -12.61 1.12 -7.98
C TYR A 399 -11.39 1.99 -7.76
N GLY A 400 -10.90 2.05 -6.52
CA GLY A 400 -9.69 2.75 -6.13
C GLY A 400 -8.54 1.80 -5.86
N LEU A 401 -7.33 2.14 -6.32
CA LEU A 401 -6.08 1.55 -5.87
C LEU A 401 -5.29 2.58 -5.09
N ILE A 402 -4.73 2.18 -3.95
CA ILE A 402 -3.90 2.99 -3.07
C ILE A 402 -2.49 2.40 -3.04
N MET A 403 -1.49 3.25 -3.20
CA MET A 403 -0.08 2.95 -2.92
C MET A 403 0.45 4.03 -1.97
N MET A 404 0.86 3.62 -0.78
CA MET A 404 1.44 4.47 0.25
C MET A 404 2.85 4.00 0.55
N ASP A 405 3.77 4.94 0.79
CA ASP A 405 5.16 4.69 1.16
C ASP A 405 5.61 5.73 2.18
N GLY A 406 6.36 5.27 3.19
CA GLY A 406 6.92 6.14 4.23
C GLY A 406 7.99 7.07 3.71
N ASP A 407 7.89 8.34 4.05
CA ASP A 407 8.82 9.34 3.56
C ASP A 407 10.18 9.23 4.25
N LYS A 408 11.25 9.18 3.43
CA LYS A 408 12.63 9.25 3.90
C LYS A 408 13.03 8.16 4.91
N MET A 409 12.50 6.94 4.75
CA MET A 409 12.83 5.83 5.66
C MET A 409 14.34 5.56 5.75
N GLY A 410 15.08 5.70 4.65
CA GLY A 410 16.55 5.63 4.67
C GLY A 410 17.17 6.63 5.65
N ALA A 411 16.69 7.86 5.66
CA ALA A 411 17.17 8.90 6.59
C ALA A 411 16.77 8.63 8.06
N TRP A 412 15.60 8.03 8.29
CA TRP A 412 15.19 7.54 9.62
C TRP A 412 16.14 6.47 10.15
N LEU A 413 16.51 5.52 9.30
CA LEU A 413 17.38 4.39 9.65
C LEU A 413 18.85 4.83 9.80
N SER A 414 19.37 5.63 8.87
CA SER A 414 20.75 6.14 8.94
C SER A 414 20.93 7.31 9.91
N GLY A 415 19.82 7.99 10.29
CA GLY A 415 19.89 9.21 11.09
C GLY A 415 20.58 10.36 10.36
N SER A 416 20.55 10.41 9.03
CA SER A 416 21.26 11.41 8.23
C SER A 416 20.64 12.81 8.29
N GLU A 417 19.33 12.93 8.57
CA GLU A 417 18.66 14.22 8.70
C GLU A 417 18.47 14.63 10.17
N GLU A 418 18.83 15.87 10.48
CA GLU A 418 18.79 16.42 11.85
C GLU A 418 17.38 16.35 12.48
N LYS A 419 16.33 16.63 11.72
CA LYS A 419 14.95 16.58 12.21
C LYS A 419 14.48 15.19 12.70
N PHE A 420 15.17 14.11 12.32
CA PHE A 420 14.88 12.75 12.78
C PHE A 420 15.73 12.32 13.99
N ARG A 421 16.50 13.25 14.53
CA ARG A 421 17.38 13.00 15.66
C ARG A 421 16.81 13.63 16.92
N LEU A 422 16.87 12.89 18.01
CA LEU A 422 16.71 13.41 19.34
C LEU A 422 18.09 13.50 19.97
N SER A 423 18.35 14.53 20.77
CA SER A 423 19.59 14.57 21.55
C SER A 423 19.61 13.45 22.59
N PHE A 424 20.81 13.05 23.03
CA PHE A 424 20.92 12.05 24.09
C PHE A 424 20.14 12.48 25.35
N GLY A 425 20.25 13.74 25.78
CA GLY A 425 19.54 14.27 26.92
C GLY A 425 18.03 14.27 26.81
N GLU A 426 17.47 14.41 25.60
CA GLU A 426 16.02 14.34 25.37
C GLU A 426 15.46 12.94 25.52
N THR A 427 16.28 11.92 25.40
CA THR A 427 15.84 10.52 25.53
C THR A 427 15.75 10.04 26.98
N TRP A 428 16.23 10.83 27.95
CA TRP A 428 16.25 10.45 29.35
C TRP A 428 14.94 10.77 30.06
N HIS A 429 14.65 10.00 31.10
CA HIS A 429 13.51 10.27 31.98
C HIS A 429 13.61 11.70 32.58
N SER A 430 12.47 12.38 32.66
CA SER A 430 12.39 13.81 33.02
C SER A 430 13.19 14.19 34.31
N GLN A 431 13.12 13.36 35.33
CA GLN A 431 13.83 13.59 36.59
C GLN A 431 15.36 13.51 36.42
N VAL A 432 15.85 12.51 35.66
CA VAL A 432 17.29 12.35 35.40
C VAL A 432 17.77 13.44 34.44
N LYS A 433 16.96 13.79 33.43
CA LYS A 433 17.24 14.87 32.47
C LYS A 433 17.49 16.19 33.18
N ALA A 434 16.60 16.59 34.08
CA ALA A 434 16.74 17.86 34.82
C ALA A 434 18.08 17.93 35.60
N LYS A 435 18.43 16.86 36.33
CA LYS A 435 19.68 16.81 37.07
C LYS A 435 20.92 16.75 36.19
N ALA A 436 20.86 16.03 35.10
CA ALA A 436 21.96 15.94 34.12
C ALA A 436 22.27 17.30 33.49
N PHE A 437 21.23 18.06 33.06
CA PHE A 437 21.43 19.41 32.53
C PHE A 437 21.91 20.42 33.60
N GLU A 438 21.57 20.21 34.87
CA GLU A 438 22.14 21.01 35.98
C GLU A 438 23.64 20.74 36.08
N LEU A 439 24.08 19.47 36.14
CA LEU A 439 25.50 19.09 36.20
C LEU A 439 26.27 19.52 34.96
N ALA A 440 25.63 19.55 33.81
CA ALA A 440 26.23 19.99 32.56
C ALA A 440 26.56 21.48 32.48
N ARG A 441 26.08 22.31 33.43
CA ARG A 441 26.45 23.74 33.51
C ARG A 441 27.94 23.93 33.73
N ASP A 442 28.54 23.05 34.56
CA ASP A 442 29.92 23.12 34.96
C ASP A 442 30.81 22.07 34.26
N ASN A 443 30.20 21.22 33.38
CA ASN A 443 30.91 20.18 32.65
C ASN A 443 30.61 20.27 31.16
N GLU A 444 31.54 20.82 30.39
CA GLU A 444 31.39 21.03 28.94
C GLU A 444 31.22 19.71 28.16
N ALA A 445 31.98 18.66 28.51
CA ALA A 445 31.89 17.36 27.82
C ALA A 445 30.52 16.71 28.02
N LEU A 446 29.96 16.78 29.23
CA LEU A 446 28.60 16.33 29.50
C LEU A 446 27.56 17.16 28.76
N ARG A 447 27.75 18.48 28.69
CA ARG A 447 26.84 19.35 27.94
C ARG A 447 26.82 19.00 26.47
N GLN A 448 27.97 18.83 25.86
CA GLN A 448 28.10 18.41 24.46
C GLN A 448 27.45 17.04 24.25
N TYR A 449 27.67 16.07 25.12
CA TYR A 449 27.02 14.76 25.04
C TYR A 449 25.48 14.88 25.10
N LEU A 450 24.96 15.59 26.10
CA LEU A 450 23.49 15.73 26.26
C LEU A 450 22.82 16.44 25.10
N THR A 451 23.48 17.40 24.45
CA THR A 451 22.95 18.16 23.31
C THR A 451 23.23 17.48 21.97
N THR A 452 24.17 16.54 21.92
CA THR A 452 24.50 15.80 20.70
C THR A 452 23.35 14.88 20.29
N SER A 453 23.09 14.81 19.00
CA SER A 453 22.08 13.95 18.41
C SER A 453 22.39 12.48 18.65
N ARG A 454 21.39 11.73 19.13
CA ARG A 454 21.51 10.28 19.33
C ARG A 454 21.69 9.56 17.99
N SER A 455 22.78 8.82 17.88
CA SER A 455 23.08 8.01 16.68
C SER A 455 22.12 6.82 16.52
N PRO A 456 21.94 6.30 15.30
CA PRO A 456 21.28 5.03 15.06
C PRO A 456 21.92 3.89 15.84
N SER A 457 21.11 2.90 16.20
CA SER A 457 21.58 1.72 16.94
C SER A 457 20.70 0.52 16.57
N PRO A 458 21.14 -0.73 16.82
CA PRO A 458 20.31 -1.91 16.64
C PRO A 458 18.97 -1.79 17.36
N ALA A 459 18.96 -1.30 18.60
CA ALA A 459 17.74 -1.08 19.37
C ALA A 459 16.78 -0.06 18.73
N ARG A 460 17.32 1.00 18.09
CA ARG A 460 16.50 1.97 17.34
C ARG A 460 15.90 1.32 16.08
N HIS A 461 16.68 0.55 15.33
CA HIS A 461 16.18 -0.19 14.17
C HIS A 461 15.09 -1.19 14.54
N MET A 462 15.28 -1.94 15.63
CA MET A 462 14.26 -2.85 16.16
C MET A 462 12.99 -2.09 16.60
N ALA A 463 13.13 -0.91 17.23
CA ALA A 463 12.00 -0.09 17.63
C ALA A 463 11.20 0.46 16.43
N ILE A 464 11.88 0.93 15.37
CA ILE A 464 11.28 1.35 14.11
C ILE A 464 10.59 0.14 13.47
N SER A 465 11.28 -0.99 13.35
CA SER A 465 10.72 -2.22 12.80
C SER A 465 9.47 -2.68 13.56
N GLY A 466 9.47 -2.57 14.89
CA GLY A 466 8.31 -2.90 15.72
C GLY A 466 7.13 -1.96 15.52
N ALA A 467 7.37 -0.66 15.32
CA ALA A 467 6.33 0.31 14.99
C ALA A 467 5.72 0.04 13.61
N LEU A 468 6.57 -0.17 12.60
CA LEU A 468 6.16 -0.52 11.24
C LEU A 468 5.41 -1.86 11.20
N ASN A 469 5.83 -2.84 11.98
CA ASN A 469 5.15 -4.13 12.06
C ASN A 469 3.74 -3.98 12.68
N GLY A 470 3.60 -3.20 13.75
CA GLY A 470 2.28 -2.87 14.31
C GLY A 470 1.38 -2.16 13.31
N PHE A 471 1.93 -1.23 12.52
CA PHE A 471 1.21 -0.56 11.45
C PHE A 471 0.79 -1.54 10.35
N SER A 472 1.74 -2.27 9.75
CA SER A 472 1.49 -3.09 8.56
C SER A 472 0.61 -4.31 8.81
N LEU A 473 0.83 -5.04 9.91
CA LEU A 473 0.12 -6.29 10.18
C LEU A 473 -1.28 -6.09 10.77
N GLU A 474 -1.42 -5.10 11.65
CA GLU A 474 -2.66 -4.94 12.43
C GLU A 474 -3.47 -3.73 11.97
N LEU A 475 -2.85 -2.55 11.94
CA LEU A 475 -3.57 -1.30 11.81
C LEU A 475 -3.95 -0.97 10.36
N ALA A 476 -3.02 -1.09 9.41
CA ALA A 476 -3.31 -0.86 8.00
C ALA A 476 -4.39 -1.83 7.50
N ARG A 477 -4.29 -3.10 7.90
CA ARG A 477 -5.30 -4.09 7.60
C ARG A 477 -6.64 -3.76 8.23
N HIS A 478 -6.67 -3.35 9.50
CA HIS A 478 -7.91 -2.96 10.18
C HIS A 478 -8.57 -1.77 9.48
N VAL A 479 -7.80 -0.75 9.11
CA VAL A 479 -8.32 0.41 8.38
C VAL A 479 -8.93 -0.04 7.05
N ILE A 480 -8.19 -0.78 6.24
CA ILE A 480 -8.60 -1.11 4.87
C ILE A 480 -9.73 -2.15 4.84
N GLU A 481 -9.64 -3.20 5.67
CA GLU A 481 -10.51 -4.37 5.55
C GLU A 481 -11.66 -4.42 6.57
N ASP A 482 -11.52 -3.79 7.77
CA ASP A 482 -12.56 -3.79 8.80
C ASP A 482 -13.37 -2.49 8.83
N LEU A 483 -12.70 -1.33 8.67
CA LEU A 483 -13.36 -0.03 8.72
C LEU A 483 -13.97 0.37 7.39
N TYR A 484 -13.31 0.01 6.29
CA TYR A 484 -13.74 0.34 4.94
C TYR A 484 -13.88 -0.90 4.06
N ARG A 485 -14.53 -0.75 2.90
CA ARG A 485 -14.69 -1.82 1.91
C ARG A 485 -13.45 -1.91 1.04
N GLY A 486 -12.41 -2.54 1.60
CA GLY A 486 -11.14 -2.68 0.93
C GLY A 486 -10.55 -4.08 1.02
N LYS A 487 -9.52 -4.31 0.25
CA LYS A 487 -8.66 -5.49 0.27
C LYS A 487 -7.21 -5.06 0.32
N LEU A 488 -6.52 -5.44 1.37
CA LEU A 488 -5.08 -5.29 1.50
C LEU A 488 -4.40 -6.30 0.57
N LEU A 489 -3.62 -5.80 -0.39
CA LEU A 489 -2.87 -6.62 -1.34
C LEU A 489 -1.46 -6.89 -0.85
N TYR A 490 -0.82 -5.86 -0.28
CA TYR A 490 0.51 -5.91 0.29
C TYR A 490 0.65 -4.89 1.41
N SER A 491 1.31 -5.27 2.50
CA SER A 491 1.74 -4.35 3.54
C SER A 491 3.01 -4.89 4.19
N GLY A 492 4.13 -4.24 3.92
CA GLY A 492 5.42 -4.67 4.44
C GLY A 492 6.26 -3.47 4.88
N GLY A 493 6.45 -3.32 6.18
CA GLY A 493 7.13 -2.15 6.71
C GLY A 493 6.27 -0.89 6.60
N ASP A 494 6.75 0.08 5.85
CA ASP A 494 6.12 1.38 5.56
C ASP A 494 5.27 1.39 4.29
N ASP A 495 5.39 0.36 3.47
CA ASP A 495 4.66 0.22 2.21
C ASP A 495 3.26 -0.37 2.40
N VAL A 496 2.28 0.20 1.72
CA VAL A 496 0.92 -0.34 1.62
C VAL A 496 0.46 -0.31 0.17
N LEU A 497 -0.06 -1.44 -0.31
CA LEU A 497 -0.81 -1.53 -1.56
C LEU A 497 -2.19 -2.11 -1.27
N ALA A 498 -3.24 -1.37 -1.61
CA ALA A 498 -4.60 -1.77 -1.33
C ALA A 498 -5.55 -1.44 -2.49
N MET A 499 -6.63 -2.20 -2.58
CA MET A 499 -7.75 -1.93 -3.45
C MET A 499 -8.97 -1.62 -2.58
N VAL A 500 -9.72 -0.58 -2.92
CA VAL A 500 -10.86 -0.12 -2.13
C VAL A 500 -12.03 0.29 -3.03
N SER A 501 -13.23 0.30 -2.48
CA SER A 501 -14.39 0.90 -3.15
C SER A 501 -14.16 2.39 -3.38
N VAL A 502 -14.79 2.95 -4.40
CA VAL A 502 -14.65 4.38 -4.74
C VAL A 502 -15.07 5.29 -3.57
N ASP A 503 -16.10 4.92 -2.85
CA ASP A 503 -16.63 5.70 -1.71
C ASP A 503 -15.66 5.81 -0.57
N ASP A 504 -14.98 4.71 -0.30
CA ASP A 504 -14.11 4.57 0.85
C ASP A 504 -12.66 5.02 0.54
N LEU A 505 -12.35 5.42 -0.72
CA LEU A 505 -11.00 5.75 -1.14
C LEU A 505 -10.36 6.87 -0.32
N LEU A 506 -10.98 8.04 -0.30
CA LEU A 506 -10.41 9.22 0.35
C LEU A 506 -10.28 9.06 1.88
N PRO A 507 -11.32 8.62 2.60
CA PRO A 507 -11.20 8.42 4.04
C PRO A 507 -10.22 7.32 4.42
N THR A 508 -10.07 6.26 3.61
CA THR A 508 -9.05 5.22 3.81
C THR A 508 -7.64 5.80 3.70
N MET A 509 -7.36 6.59 2.66
CA MET A 509 -6.07 7.24 2.47
C MET A 509 -5.71 8.12 3.66
N LEU A 510 -6.65 8.96 4.10
CA LEU A 510 -6.44 9.87 5.22
C LEU A 510 -6.18 9.11 6.52
N LEU A 511 -7.01 8.12 6.83
CA LEU A 511 -6.87 7.37 8.08
C LEU A 511 -5.56 6.56 8.13
N LEU A 512 -5.11 6.00 7.00
CA LEU A 512 -3.80 5.36 6.90
C LEU A 512 -2.67 6.33 7.25
N ARG A 513 -2.71 7.57 6.72
CA ARG A 513 -1.71 8.60 7.02
C ARG A 513 -1.70 8.97 8.51
N LEU A 514 -2.87 9.12 9.13
CA LEU A 514 -3.00 9.44 10.56
C LEU A 514 -2.49 8.31 11.45
N VAL A 515 -2.86 7.08 11.13
CA VAL A 515 -2.42 5.89 11.86
C VAL A 515 -0.91 5.69 11.75
N TYR A 516 -0.31 5.93 10.59
CA TYR A 516 1.14 5.78 10.39
C TYR A 516 1.97 6.64 11.36
N SER A 517 1.59 7.89 11.53
CA SER A 517 2.23 8.78 12.50
C SER A 517 1.74 8.57 13.95
N GLY A 518 0.53 8.04 14.12
CA GLY A 518 -0.14 7.97 15.42
C GLY A 518 -0.56 9.33 15.96
N ILE A 519 -0.77 10.31 15.08
CA ILE A 519 -1.15 11.68 15.44
C ILE A 519 -2.50 12.01 14.82
N PHE A 520 -3.40 12.52 15.64
CA PHE A 520 -4.70 13.04 15.21
C PHE A 520 -4.70 14.57 15.30
N PRO A 521 -5.00 15.30 14.22
CA PRO A 521 -4.99 16.76 14.22
C PRO A 521 -6.17 17.34 15.01
N GLY A 522 -5.97 18.54 15.60
CA GLY A 522 -7.03 19.30 16.24
C GLY A 522 -7.44 18.84 17.65
N GLY A 523 -6.67 17.92 18.25
CA GLY A 523 -6.96 17.37 19.58
C GLY A 523 -7.64 15.98 19.52
N ASP A 524 -7.54 15.26 20.61
CA ASP A 524 -7.86 13.83 20.66
C ASP A 524 -9.37 13.51 20.54
N ASP A 525 -10.27 14.51 20.60
CA ASP A 525 -11.73 14.30 20.76
C ASP A 525 -12.62 15.05 19.76
N ASP A 526 -12.13 15.50 18.62
CA ASP A 526 -12.98 16.11 17.60
C ASP A 526 -13.89 15.07 16.90
N THR A 527 -14.96 14.67 17.63
CA THR A 527 -15.93 13.67 17.15
C THR A 527 -16.70 14.15 15.92
N ASP A 528 -16.86 15.44 15.73
CA ASP A 528 -17.60 16.00 14.58
C ASP A 528 -16.72 15.95 13.32
N ALA A 529 -15.44 16.31 13.42
CA ALA A 529 -14.49 16.13 12.35
C ALA A 529 -14.33 14.66 11.95
N TRP A 530 -14.34 13.74 12.93
CA TRP A 530 -14.31 12.32 12.65
C TRP A 530 -15.52 11.88 11.83
N ARG A 531 -16.73 12.29 12.23
CA ARG A 531 -17.96 11.93 11.51
C ARG A 531 -18.03 12.55 10.12
N GLU A 532 -17.69 13.81 9.99
CA GLU A 532 -17.78 14.56 8.73
C GLU A 532 -16.80 14.04 7.68
N VAL A 533 -15.57 13.71 8.08
CA VAL A 533 -14.46 13.41 7.17
C VAL A 533 -14.20 11.90 7.05
N LEU A 534 -14.24 11.15 8.14
CA LEU A 534 -13.91 9.71 8.17
C LEU A 534 -15.14 8.81 8.19
N GLY A 535 -16.36 9.39 8.24
CA GLY A 535 -17.62 8.68 8.24
C GLY A 535 -18.02 8.13 9.62
N GLN A 536 -19.21 7.53 9.70
CA GLN A 536 -19.74 6.93 10.92
C GLN A 536 -19.12 5.55 11.17
N GLN A 537 -17.89 5.51 11.66
CA GLN A 537 -17.25 4.24 11.97
C GLN A 537 -17.54 3.83 13.42
N LYS A 538 -18.28 2.74 13.62
CA LYS A 538 -18.57 2.16 14.95
C LYS A 538 -17.33 1.69 15.69
N LYS A 539 -16.21 1.45 14.99
CA LYS A 539 -14.94 0.93 15.51
C LYS A 539 -13.83 1.97 15.36
N ARG A 540 -14.05 3.14 15.94
CA ARG A 540 -13.06 4.21 15.98
C ARG A 540 -11.74 3.70 16.56
N LEU A 541 -10.62 4.09 15.93
CA LEU A 541 -9.29 3.95 16.49
C LEU A 541 -9.02 5.14 17.43
N ASP A 542 -8.42 4.86 18.56
CA ASP A 542 -7.93 5.88 19.49
C ASP A 542 -6.50 6.22 19.09
N ILE A 543 -6.33 7.38 18.42
CA ILE A 543 -5.08 7.84 17.81
C ILE A 543 -4.62 9.09 18.55
N GLY A 544 -3.40 9.10 19.07
CA GLY A 544 -2.82 10.29 19.67
C GLY A 544 -1.41 10.10 20.23
N ARG A 545 -0.65 11.18 20.27
CA ARG A 545 0.69 11.25 20.88
C ARG A 545 1.68 10.18 20.41
N GLY A 546 1.64 9.82 19.13
CA GLY A 546 2.51 8.80 18.53
C GLY A 546 2.10 7.36 18.85
N HIS A 547 0.88 7.14 19.28
CA HIS A 547 0.34 5.81 19.61
C HIS A 547 -1.05 5.61 19.00
N VAL A 548 -1.40 4.34 18.81
CA VAL A 548 -2.76 3.93 18.43
C VAL A 548 -3.21 2.83 19.38
N ARG A 549 -4.39 3.01 20.01
CA ARG A 549 -5.03 1.97 20.81
C ARG A 549 -6.06 1.24 19.96
N HIS A 550 -5.91 -0.08 19.84
CA HIS A 550 -6.81 -0.95 19.11
C HIS A 550 -6.95 -2.29 19.83
N ARG A 551 -8.18 -2.79 20.00
CA ARG A 551 -8.49 -4.10 20.64
C ARG A 551 -7.77 -4.32 21.98
N LYS A 552 -7.75 -3.30 22.85
CA LYS A 552 -7.07 -3.31 24.17
C LYS A 552 -5.53 -3.42 24.10
N ARG A 553 -4.93 -3.22 22.94
CA ARG A 553 -3.48 -3.12 22.74
C ARG A 553 -3.08 -1.70 22.39
N LEU A 554 -1.93 -1.29 22.87
CA LEU A 554 -1.31 -0.02 22.53
C LEU A 554 -0.17 -0.26 21.54
N TYR A 555 -0.31 0.33 20.36
CA TYR A 555 0.70 0.26 19.30
C TYR A 555 1.47 1.57 19.28
N ARG A 556 2.79 1.47 19.40
CA ARG A 556 3.69 2.59 19.20
C ARG A 556 3.83 2.82 17.69
N MET A 557 3.67 4.06 17.27
CA MET A 557 3.74 4.47 15.88
C MET A 557 5.01 5.26 15.60
N MET A 558 5.16 5.74 14.37
CA MET A 558 6.38 6.43 13.92
C MET A 558 6.56 7.84 14.48
N GLY A 559 5.49 8.47 15.03
CA GLY A 559 5.52 9.81 15.60
C GLY A 559 5.25 10.93 14.60
N LYS A 560 5.17 12.17 15.09
CA LYS A 560 4.71 13.35 14.35
C LYS A 560 5.57 13.72 13.14
N ASP A 561 6.88 13.48 13.22
CA ASP A 561 7.83 13.85 12.17
C ASP A 561 7.94 12.78 11.07
N ALA A 562 7.36 11.60 11.31
CA ALA A 562 7.28 10.55 10.31
C ALA A 562 6.04 10.77 9.42
N THR A 563 6.30 11.04 8.17
CA THR A 563 5.29 11.29 7.16
C THR A 563 5.23 10.17 6.13
N ALA A 564 4.16 10.13 5.37
CA ALA A 564 4.01 9.20 4.28
C ALA A 564 3.36 9.86 3.07
N SER A 565 3.82 9.49 1.89
CA SER A 565 3.24 9.93 0.62
C SER A 565 2.34 8.84 0.04
N THR A 566 1.19 9.24 -0.51
CA THR A 566 0.20 8.29 -1.01
C THR A 566 -0.23 8.66 -2.43
N GLY A 567 -0.14 7.69 -3.34
CA GLY A 567 -0.78 7.76 -4.65
C GLY A 567 -2.07 6.95 -4.66
N ALA A 568 -3.09 7.46 -5.35
CA ALA A 568 -4.30 6.71 -5.62
C ALA A 568 -4.72 6.82 -7.09
N VAL A 569 -5.22 5.72 -7.65
CA VAL A 569 -5.80 5.70 -9.01
C VAL A 569 -7.24 5.24 -8.93
N ILE A 570 -8.13 6.02 -9.52
CA ILE A 570 -9.53 5.65 -9.75
C ILE A 570 -9.63 5.13 -11.18
N ALA A 571 -10.01 3.87 -11.34
CA ALA A 571 -10.06 3.22 -12.64
C ALA A 571 -11.35 2.42 -12.83
N HIS A 572 -11.81 2.36 -14.08
CA HIS A 572 -12.90 1.45 -14.45
C HIS A 572 -12.43 -0.01 -14.32
N HIS A 573 -13.29 -0.91 -13.83
CA HIS A 573 -12.91 -2.31 -13.57
C HIS A 573 -12.40 -3.07 -14.79
N THR A 574 -12.79 -2.66 -16.01
CA THR A 574 -12.30 -3.24 -17.27
C THR A 574 -10.99 -2.63 -17.78
N ALA A 575 -10.46 -1.59 -17.13
CA ALA A 575 -9.19 -0.99 -17.53
C ALA A 575 -8.03 -2.00 -17.41
N PRO A 576 -7.08 -2.04 -18.36
CA PRO A 576 -5.93 -2.94 -18.28
C PRO A 576 -5.13 -2.74 -16.98
N LEU A 577 -5.10 -3.75 -16.13
CA LEU A 577 -4.51 -3.65 -14.78
C LEU A 577 -3.03 -3.24 -14.82
N ALA A 578 -2.29 -3.69 -15.83
CA ALA A 578 -0.87 -3.30 -15.99
C ALA A 578 -0.70 -1.79 -16.21
N MET A 579 -1.63 -1.16 -16.97
CA MET A 579 -1.66 0.29 -17.16
C MET A 579 -2.02 0.99 -15.83
N VAL A 580 -3.05 0.52 -15.14
CA VAL A 580 -3.50 1.09 -13.87
C VAL A 580 -2.38 1.05 -12.81
N LEU A 581 -1.66 -0.07 -12.69
CA LEU A 581 -0.54 -0.20 -11.76
C LEU A 581 0.66 0.68 -12.14
N ARG A 582 0.91 0.87 -13.43
CA ARG A 582 1.95 1.81 -13.91
C ARG A 582 1.58 3.25 -13.54
N THR A 583 0.34 3.63 -13.79
CA THR A 583 -0.19 4.96 -13.41
C THR A 583 -0.14 5.16 -11.90
N LEU A 584 -0.47 4.13 -11.12
CA LEU A 584 -0.42 4.20 -9.65
C LEU A 584 0.99 4.53 -9.13
N ARG A 585 2.02 3.87 -9.68
CA ARG A 585 3.42 4.19 -9.34
C ARG A 585 3.82 5.62 -9.73
N GLN A 586 3.34 6.10 -10.88
CA GLN A 586 3.58 7.48 -11.31
C GLN A 586 2.87 8.47 -10.39
N THR A 587 1.64 8.14 -9.97
CA THR A 587 0.84 8.96 -9.05
C THR A 587 1.49 9.05 -7.66
N GLU A 588 2.02 7.94 -7.14
CA GLU A 588 2.75 7.95 -5.87
C GLU A 588 4.05 8.79 -5.97
N LYS A 589 4.81 8.64 -7.06
CA LYS A 589 5.99 9.46 -7.32
C LYS A 589 5.65 10.96 -7.42
N ARG A 590 4.49 11.31 -7.96
CA ARG A 590 4.00 12.69 -8.02
C ARG A 590 3.76 13.26 -6.61
N ALA A 591 3.16 12.49 -5.71
CA ALA A 591 3.02 12.91 -4.31
C ALA A 591 4.39 13.18 -3.65
N LYS A 592 5.40 12.38 -3.94
CA LYS A 592 6.77 12.58 -3.42
C LYS A 592 7.49 13.77 -4.03
N ASN A 593 7.41 13.95 -5.34
CA ASN A 593 8.22 14.94 -6.07
C ASN A 593 7.50 16.29 -6.15
N GLU A 594 6.33 16.35 -6.77
CA GLU A 594 5.55 17.59 -6.95
C GLU A 594 4.88 18.01 -5.65
N GLY A 595 4.33 17.06 -4.87
CA GLY A 595 3.75 17.31 -3.55
C GLY A 595 4.76 17.64 -2.46
N GLY A 596 6.07 17.45 -2.72
CA GLY A 596 7.15 17.73 -1.77
C GLY A 596 7.17 16.79 -0.57
N ARG A 597 6.66 15.56 -0.71
CA ARG A 597 6.42 14.58 0.35
C ARG A 597 5.36 15.04 1.37
N ASP A 598 4.99 14.18 2.31
CA ASP A 598 3.84 14.42 3.20
C ASP A 598 2.62 14.90 2.41
N ALA A 599 2.32 14.17 1.34
CA ALA A 599 1.36 14.57 0.33
C ALA A 599 0.57 13.36 -0.21
N PHE A 600 -0.55 13.66 -0.82
CA PHE A 600 -1.29 12.68 -1.60
C PHE A 600 -1.45 13.13 -3.05
N SER A 601 -1.56 12.16 -3.95
CA SER A 601 -1.90 12.42 -5.35
C SER A 601 -3.00 11.45 -5.77
N VAL A 602 -3.96 11.93 -6.54
CA VAL A 602 -5.06 11.14 -7.11
C VAL A 602 -5.02 11.28 -8.62
N THR A 603 -5.04 10.15 -9.33
CA THR A 603 -5.24 10.11 -10.77
C THR A 603 -6.58 9.46 -11.09
N LEU A 604 -7.45 10.19 -11.72
CA LEU A 604 -8.72 9.70 -12.25
C LEU A 604 -8.53 9.30 -13.72
N LEU A 605 -8.62 8.00 -14.01
CA LEU A 605 -8.61 7.48 -15.37
C LEU A 605 -10.03 7.39 -15.90
N LYS A 606 -10.41 8.32 -16.77
CA LYS A 606 -11.73 8.30 -17.42
C LYS A 606 -11.77 7.24 -18.54
N ARG A 607 -12.91 6.61 -18.72
CA ARG A 607 -13.12 5.63 -19.81
C ARG A 607 -12.91 6.23 -21.20
N SER A 608 -13.06 7.55 -21.36
CA SER A 608 -12.77 8.28 -22.59
C SER A 608 -11.29 8.40 -22.96
N GLY A 609 -10.38 7.89 -22.10
CA GLY A 609 -8.93 7.95 -22.29
C GLY A 609 -8.24 9.19 -21.72
N SER A 610 -9.00 10.19 -21.21
CA SER A 610 -8.39 11.32 -20.51
C SER A 610 -8.14 11.01 -19.03
N ALA A 611 -7.15 11.67 -18.43
CA ALA A 611 -6.86 11.60 -17.02
C ALA A 611 -7.01 12.98 -16.35
N VAL A 612 -7.43 12.98 -15.08
CA VAL A 612 -7.36 14.14 -14.20
C VAL A 612 -6.39 13.80 -13.08
N GLU A 613 -5.48 14.71 -12.78
CA GLU A 613 -4.42 14.53 -11.81
C GLU A 613 -4.48 15.63 -10.75
N LEU A 614 -4.66 15.21 -9.50
CA LEU A 614 -4.71 16.10 -8.34
C LEU A 614 -3.61 15.72 -7.36
N THR A 615 -2.77 16.68 -6.99
CA THR A 615 -1.72 16.52 -5.96
C THR A 615 -1.89 17.60 -4.89
N CYS A 616 -1.85 17.20 -3.62
CA CYS A 616 -1.98 18.09 -2.47
C CYS A 616 -1.10 17.61 -1.31
N PRO A 617 -0.59 18.53 -0.47
CA PRO A 617 -0.08 18.16 0.85
C PRO A 617 -1.21 17.59 1.72
N TRP A 618 -0.88 16.72 2.69
CA TRP A 618 -1.86 16.27 3.67
C TRP A 618 -2.34 17.42 4.55
N PHE A 619 -1.41 18.29 4.94
CA PHE A 619 -1.63 19.48 5.75
C PHE A 619 -0.83 20.64 5.16
N VAL A 620 -1.42 21.83 5.10
CA VAL A 620 -0.75 23.01 4.56
C VAL A 620 0.27 23.56 5.55
N ASN A 621 -0.10 23.61 6.83
CA ASN A 621 0.78 24.05 7.92
C ASN A 621 1.43 22.85 8.62
N LYS A 622 2.66 23.03 9.09
CA LYS A 622 3.38 22.00 9.88
C LYS A 622 2.74 21.75 11.25
N GLU A 623 2.08 22.71 11.83
CA GLU A 623 1.18 22.56 12.96
C GLU A 623 -0.12 22.00 12.39
N MET A 624 -0.37 20.73 12.61
CA MET A 624 -1.48 19.99 12.01
C MET A 624 -2.80 20.77 12.17
N GLU A 625 -3.34 21.24 11.05
CA GLU A 625 -4.65 21.89 10.98
C GLU A 625 -5.75 20.93 11.44
N SER A 626 -6.92 21.49 11.77
CA SER A 626 -8.08 20.60 12.03
C SER A 626 -8.34 19.70 10.82
N LEU A 627 -8.84 18.52 11.06
CA LEU A 627 -9.07 17.52 10.00
C LEU A 627 -10.01 18.03 8.91
N THR A 628 -11.03 18.82 9.29
CA THR A 628 -11.98 19.44 8.37
C THR A 628 -11.35 20.53 7.49
N ALA A 629 -10.33 21.23 7.98
CA ALA A 629 -9.61 22.28 7.24
C ALA A 629 -8.46 21.72 6.39
N SER A 630 -8.11 20.44 6.54
CA SER A 630 -7.05 19.81 5.72
C SER A 630 -7.49 19.73 4.24
N PRO A 631 -6.54 19.71 3.29
CA PRO A 631 -6.85 19.51 1.87
C PRO A 631 -7.70 18.29 1.60
N MET A 632 -7.39 17.16 2.24
CA MET A 632 -8.17 15.93 2.12
C MET A 632 -9.56 16.08 2.76
N GLY A 633 -9.66 16.75 3.91
CA GLY A 633 -10.93 17.05 4.56
C GLY A 633 -11.82 17.92 3.68
N LEU A 634 -11.27 18.95 3.06
CA LEU A 634 -12.00 19.79 2.11
C LEU A 634 -12.46 19.00 0.88
N LEU A 635 -11.62 18.12 0.33
CA LEU A 635 -11.99 17.27 -0.81
C LEU A 635 -13.15 16.33 -0.47
N ILE A 636 -13.15 15.72 0.71
CA ILE A 636 -14.24 14.87 1.19
C ILE A 636 -15.51 15.68 1.39
N ARG A 637 -15.44 16.85 2.00
CA ARG A 637 -16.60 17.73 2.22
C ARG A 637 -17.21 18.20 0.91
N LEU A 638 -16.40 18.58 -0.07
CA LEU A 638 -16.89 18.94 -1.41
C LEU A 638 -17.52 17.75 -2.14
N ARG A 639 -16.90 16.56 -2.07
CA ARG A 639 -17.52 15.33 -2.59
C ARG A 639 -18.89 15.11 -1.97
N ASN A 640 -19.00 15.21 -0.65
CA ASN A 640 -20.26 15.01 0.07
C ASN A 640 -21.31 16.08 -0.30
N ALA A 641 -20.90 17.34 -0.49
CA ALA A 641 -21.78 18.40 -0.94
C ALA A 641 -22.33 18.15 -2.36
N PHE A 642 -21.51 17.64 -3.27
CA PHE A 642 -21.93 17.22 -4.62
C PHE A 642 -22.78 15.95 -4.64
N ALA A 643 -22.60 15.06 -3.68
CA ALA A 643 -23.39 13.83 -3.56
C ALA A 643 -24.79 14.11 -3.00
N GLY A 644 -24.92 15.11 -2.13
CA GLY A 644 -26.19 15.53 -1.55
C GLY A 644 -27.02 16.43 -2.46
N PRO A 645 -28.28 16.68 -2.09
CA PRO A 645 -29.18 17.52 -2.89
C PRO A 645 -28.86 19.02 -2.80
N GLY A 646 -27.97 19.40 -1.85
CA GLY A 646 -27.67 20.79 -1.52
C GLY A 646 -26.81 21.53 -2.54
N LEU A 647 -25.96 20.85 -3.31
CA LEU A 647 -25.08 21.45 -4.32
C LEU A 647 -25.20 20.69 -5.65
N SER A 648 -25.53 21.41 -6.69
CA SER A 648 -25.58 20.83 -8.04
C SER A 648 -24.18 20.49 -8.55
N ARG A 649 -23.96 19.25 -9.03
CA ARG A 649 -22.73 18.82 -9.69
C ARG A 649 -22.36 19.68 -10.90
N ARG A 650 -23.35 20.36 -11.51
CA ARG A 650 -23.13 21.31 -12.60
C ARG A 650 -22.19 22.46 -12.22
N ALA A 651 -22.07 22.75 -10.91
CA ALA A 651 -21.15 23.77 -10.43
C ALA A 651 -19.70 23.50 -10.84
N ALA A 652 -19.25 22.23 -10.81
CA ALA A 652 -17.89 21.88 -11.19
C ALA A 652 -17.59 22.22 -12.66
N TYR A 653 -18.51 21.93 -13.56
CA TYR A 653 -18.36 22.22 -14.99
C TYR A 653 -18.42 23.72 -15.29
N LEU A 654 -19.35 24.46 -14.68
CA LEU A 654 -19.46 25.89 -14.85
C LEU A 654 -18.22 26.63 -14.33
N ILE A 655 -17.63 26.15 -13.25
CA ILE A 655 -16.39 26.71 -12.71
C ILE A 655 -15.21 26.41 -13.64
N GLN A 656 -15.16 25.22 -14.25
CA GLN A 656 -14.14 24.88 -15.24
C GLN A 656 -14.16 25.83 -16.44
N ASP A 657 -15.34 26.07 -17.01
CA ASP A 657 -15.52 26.99 -18.13
C ASP A 657 -15.15 28.42 -17.77
N TRP A 658 -15.53 28.86 -16.57
CA TRP A 658 -15.25 30.17 -16.06
C TRP A 658 -13.76 30.36 -15.70
N ALA A 659 -13.13 29.36 -15.06
CA ALA A 659 -11.73 29.42 -14.65
C ALA A 659 -10.78 29.58 -15.85
N ALA A 660 -11.16 29.04 -17.02
CA ALA A 660 -10.40 29.19 -18.26
C ALA A 660 -10.37 30.65 -18.79
N GLN A 661 -11.31 31.49 -18.36
CA GLN A 661 -11.44 32.89 -18.80
C GLN A 661 -10.84 33.87 -17.79
N LEU A 662 -10.39 33.38 -16.62
CA LEU A 662 -9.79 34.27 -15.61
C LEU A 662 -8.41 34.79 -16.05
N PRO A 663 -8.06 36.00 -15.65
CA PRO A 663 -6.71 36.51 -15.82
C PRO A 663 -5.74 35.59 -15.05
N GLY A 664 -4.68 35.16 -15.73
CA GLY A 664 -3.62 34.38 -15.09
C GLY A 664 -2.90 35.19 -14.00
N GLU A 665 -2.23 34.52 -13.08
CA GLU A 665 -1.50 35.11 -11.96
C GLU A 665 -0.51 36.23 -12.41
N LYS A 666 0.11 36.08 -13.59
CA LYS A 666 1.01 37.04 -14.18
C LYS A 666 0.34 38.37 -14.57
N ALA A 667 -0.98 38.40 -14.71
CA ALA A 667 -1.76 39.57 -15.03
C ALA A 667 -2.21 40.35 -13.79
N MET A 668 -2.06 39.79 -12.60
CA MET A 668 -2.41 40.39 -11.32
C MET A 668 -1.14 40.55 -10.47
N THR A 669 -0.82 41.80 -10.15
CA THR A 669 0.39 42.14 -9.39
C THR A 669 0.28 41.83 -7.89
N ASP A 670 -0.94 41.72 -7.37
CA ASP A 670 -1.21 41.45 -5.96
C ASP A 670 -1.81 40.05 -5.76
N PRO A 671 -1.07 39.12 -5.12
CA PRO A 671 -1.55 37.77 -4.83
C PRO A 671 -2.79 37.72 -3.91
N GLU A 672 -2.98 38.69 -3.01
CA GLU A 672 -4.15 38.73 -2.11
C GLU A 672 -5.42 39.10 -2.86
N GLN A 673 -5.29 40.05 -3.81
CA GLN A 673 -6.41 40.41 -4.68
C GLN A 673 -6.82 39.24 -5.57
N HIS A 674 -5.86 38.45 -6.08
CA HIS A 674 -6.15 37.27 -6.86
C HIS A 674 -6.90 36.22 -6.03
N GLU A 675 -6.46 35.92 -4.81
CA GLU A 675 -7.17 35.01 -3.90
C GLU A 675 -8.59 35.51 -3.60
N SER A 676 -8.74 36.79 -3.30
CA SER A 676 -10.04 37.42 -3.01
C SER A 676 -11.01 37.30 -4.19
N MET A 677 -10.51 37.54 -5.41
CA MET A 677 -11.28 37.35 -6.64
C MET A 677 -11.76 35.92 -6.82
N LEU A 678 -10.84 34.95 -6.69
CA LEU A 678 -11.16 33.55 -6.80
C LEU A 678 -12.16 33.11 -5.73
N ALA A 679 -11.94 33.50 -4.47
CA ALA A 679 -12.80 33.17 -3.35
C ALA A 679 -14.22 33.75 -3.52
N THR A 680 -14.35 34.99 -3.96
CA THR A 680 -15.63 35.62 -4.20
C THR A 680 -16.39 34.96 -5.33
N SER A 681 -15.70 34.67 -6.41
CA SER A 681 -16.28 34.03 -7.60
C SER A 681 -16.73 32.61 -7.35
N LEU A 682 -15.91 31.76 -6.65
CA LEU A 682 -16.31 30.41 -6.25
C LEU A 682 -17.50 30.45 -5.28
N ALA A 683 -17.47 31.32 -4.27
CA ALA A 683 -18.58 31.50 -3.33
C ALA A 683 -19.88 31.86 -4.02
N TYR A 684 -19.81 32.77 -5.02
CA TYR A 684 -20.97 33.17 -5.83
C TYR A 684 -21.50 31.97 -6.64
N GLN A 685 -20.66 31.23 -7.36
CA GLN A 685 -21.08 30.08 -8.16
C GLN A 685 -21.67 28.97 -7.29
N PHE A 686 -21.04 28.64 -6.17
CA PHE A 686 -21.57 27.64 -5.26
C PHE A 686 -22.91 28.06 -4.66
N ARG A 687 -23.05 29.32 -4.24
CA ARG A 687 -24.36 29.83 -3.75
C ARG A 687 -25.43 29.70 -4.82
N ARG A 688 -25.14 30.10 -6.07
CA ARG A 688 -26.09 30.04 -7.20
C ARG A 688 -26.50 28.62 -7.54
N GLN A 689 -25.61 27.65 -7.37
CA GLN A 689 -25.84 26.24 -7.69
C GLN A 689 -26.36 25.42 -6.49
N SER A 690 -26.62 26.08 -5.36
CA SER A 690 -27.11 25.44 -4.13
C SER A 690 -28.60 25.65 -3.93
N LYS A 691 -29.28 24.62 -3.34
CA LYS A 691 -30.69 24.66 -2.99
C LYS A 691 -30.85 24.86 -1.47
N GLY A 692 -31.60 25.90 -1.08
CA GLY A 692 -31.85 26.23 0.33
C GLY A 692 -30.76 27.14 0.93
N GLU A 693 -31.17 28.03 1.84
CA GLU A 693 -30.34 29.10 2.39
C GLU A 693 -29.14 28.56 3.18
N ALA A 694 -29.34 27.51 4.02
CA ALA A 694 -28.27 26.89 4.78
C ALA A 694 -27.21 26.24 3.86
N ALA A 695 -27.63 25.53 2.81
CA ALA A 695 -26.73 24.96 1.83
C ALA A 695 -25.97 26.04 1.04
N GLN A 696 -26.63 27.15 0.68
CA GLN A 696 -25.99 28.27 0.02
C GLN A 696 -24.87 28.89 0.86
N MET A 697 -25.08 29.06 2.16
CA MET A 697 -24.05 29.57 3.07
C MET A 697 -22.88 28.60 3.24
N ASN A 698 -23.18 27.32 3.52
CA ASN A 698 -22.15 26.30 3.72
C ASN A 698 -21.29 26.09 2.45
N ASN A 699 -21.92 25.96 1.29
CA ASN A 699 -21.21 25.73 0.04
C ASN A 699 -20.40 26.96 -0.41
N ALA A 700 -20.91 28.19 -0.15
CA ALA A 700 -20.13 29.42 -0.38
C ALA A 700 -18.84 29.42 0.48
N ARG A 701 -18.92 28.92 1.73
CA ARG A 701 -17.73 28.78 2.59
C ARG A 701 -16.73 27.78 2.01
N LEU A 702 -17.19 26.60 1.53
CA LEU A 702 -16.32 25.61 0.87
C LEU A 702 -15.60 26.22 -0.35
N GLY A 703 -16.29 27.06 -1.14
CA GLY A 703 -15.67 27.75 -2.26
C GLY A 703 -14.53 28.68 -1.84
N LYS A 704 -14.72 29.45 -0.74
CA LYS A 704 -13.66 30.32 -0.19
C LYS A 704 -12.48 29.48 0.35
N GLU A 705 -12.75 28.38 1.03
CA GLU A 705 -11.72 27.48 1.54
C GLU A 705 -10.89 26.88 0.39
N LEU A 706 -11.53 26.51 -0.74
CA LEU A 706 -10.83 25.99 -1.91
C LEU A 706 -9.93 27.06 -2.57
N ALA A 707 -10.39 28.30 -2.69
CA ALA A 707 -9.57 29.39 -3.23
C ALA A 707 -8.32 29.65 -2.37
N ARG A 708 -8.51 29.69 -1.05
CA ARG A 708 -7.40 29.81 -0.10
C ARG A 708 -6.42 28.64 -0.21
N LEU A 709 -6.93 27.40 -0.29
CA LEU A 709 -6.12 26.20 -0.45
C LEU A 709 -5.29 26.27 -1.74
N ALA A 710 -5.89 26.67 -2.86
CA ALA A 710 -5.22 26.75 -4.14
C ALA A 710 -3.98 27.67 -4.09
N ARG A 711 -4.05 28.75 -3.30
CA ARG A 711 -2.92 29.65 -3.08
C ARG A 711 -1.90 29.08 -2.08
N THR A 712 -2.34 28.63 -0.92
CA THR A 712 -1.45 28.17 0.16
C THR A 712 -0.69 26.89 -0.18
N SER A 713 -1.21 26.11 -1.13
CA SER A 713 -0.57 24.87 -1.62
C SER A 713 0.28 25.07 -2.87
N GLN A 714 0.40 26.31 -3.37
CA GLN A 714 1.21 26.63 -4.55
C GLN A 714 2.67 26.14 -4.37
N GLY A 715 3.24 25.56 -5.41
CA GLY A 715 4.55 24.90 -5.34
C GLY A 715 4.51 23.43 -4.82
N ARG A 716 3.36 22.96 -4.33
CA ARG A 716 3.15 21.58 -3.85
C ARG A 716 1.99 20.83 -4.51
N THR A 717 1.55 21.33 -5.67
CA THR A 717 0.38 20.78 -6.38
C THR A 717 0.72 20.28 -7.79
N GLY A 718 1.95 20.49 -8.26
CA GLY A 718 2.31 20.23 -9.66
C GLY A 718 1.59 21.18 -10.64
N ARG A 719 0.94 22.24 -10.15
CA ARG A 719 0.22 23.23 -10.94
C ARG A 719 0.72 24.63 -10.61
N ASP A 720 1.15 25.36 -11.62
CA ASP A 720 1.59 26.76 -11.47
C ASP A 720 0.40 27.73 -11.36
N ASN A 721 -0.78 27.31 -11.85
CA ASN A 721 -1.98 28.14 -11.88
C ASN A 721 -3.02 27.67 -10.83
N PRO A 722 -3.37 28.49 -9.83
CA PRO A 722 -4.40 28.18 -8.84
C PRO A 722 -5.77 27.83 -9.46
N ALA A 723 -6.17 28.44 -10.57
CA ALA A 723 -7.42 28.13 -11.25
C ALA A 723 -7.43 26.69 -11.84
N ALA A 724 -6.31 26.25 -12.43
CA ALA A 724 -6.17 24.87 -12.92
C ALA A 724 -6.24 23.87 -11.78
N PHE A 725 -5.57 24.16 -10.65
CA PHE A 725 -5.65 23.34 -9.45
C PHE A 725 -7.09 23.21 -8.93
N MET A 726 -7.82 24.30 -8.82
CA MET A 726 -9.22 24.29 -8.38
C MET A 726 -10.11 23.46 -9.33
N THR A 727 -9.86 23.54 -10.63
CA THR A 727 -10.58 22.76 -11.65
C THR A 727 -10.36 21.26 -11.47
N ASP A 728 -9.10 20.84 -11.29
CA ASP A 728 -8.76 19.41 -11.04
C ASP A 728 -9.36 18.94 -9.72
N PHE A 729 -9.32 19.76 -8.68
CA PHE A 729 -9.88 19.45 -7.36
C PHE A 729 -11.40 19.22 -7.43
N LEU A 730 -12.12 20.09 -8.11
CA LEU A 730 -13.56 20.00 -8.30
C LEU A 730 -13.93 18.81 -9.21
N ALA A 731 -13.14 18.54 -10.25
CA ALA A 731 -13.36 17.41 -11.14
C ALA A 731 -13.24 16.06 -10.41
N VAL A 732 -12.25 15.93 -9.51
CA VAL A 732 -12.10 14.73 -8.68
C VAL A 732 -13.27 14.62 -7.68
N ALA A 733 -13.64 15.73 -7.01
CA ALA A 733 -14.75 15.73 -6.05
C ALA A 733 -16.10 15.38 -6.70
N GLU A 734 -16.40 15.98 -7.87
CA GLU A 734 -17.63 15.71 -8.63
C GLU A 734 -17.69 14.26 -9.12
N PHE A 735 -16.57 13.77 -9.68
CA PHE A 735 -16.52 12.40 -10.17
C PHE A 735 -16.77 11.38 -9.06
N LEU A 736 -16.11 11.53 -7.92
CA LEU A 736 -16.30 10.66 -6.76
C LEU A 736 -17.72 10.75 -6.20
N ALA A 737 -18.34 11.93 -6.20
CA ALA A 737 -19.73 12.10 -5.81
C ALA A 737 -20.70 11.40 -6.76
N ARG A 738 -20.39 11.39 -8.07
CA ARG A 738 -21.20 10.77 -9.09
C ARG A 738 -21.11 9.25 -9.11
N GLU A 739 -19.89 8.72 -8.98
CA GLU A 739 -19.63 7.28 -9.06
C GLU A 739 -19.75 6.58 -7.70
N GLY A 740 -19.57 7.31 -6.60
CA GLY A 740 -19.54 6.76 -5.25
C GLY A 740 -20.87 6.76 -4.49
N ARG A 741 -21.87 7.49 -4.92
CA ARG A 741 -23.27 7.49 -4.44
C ARG A 741 -23.50 7.50 -2.93
N LEU A 742 -22.70 8.23 -2.18
CA LEU A 742 -22.92 8.50 -0.77
C LEU A 742 -24.22 9.30 -0.59
N GLY A 743 -25.17 8.83 0.22
CA GLY A 743 -26.34 9.59 0.66
C GLY A 743 -27.65 9.35 -0.09
N SER A 744 -27.80 8.30 -0.92
CA SER A 744 -29.02 8.10 -1.72
C SER A 744 -30.24 7.56 -0.95
N LYS A 745 -30.11 7.12 0.30
CA LYS A 745 -31.24 6.48 1.04
C LYS A 745 -32.01 7.40 1.99
N GLU A 746 -31.50 8.54 2.45
CA GLU A 746 -32.24 9.37 3.42
C GLU A 746 -33.31 10.31 2.82
N GLU A 747 -33.39 10.48 1.49
CA GLU A 747 -34.25 11.50 0.88
C GLU A 747 -35.30 11.00 -0.12
N GLN A 748 -35.41 9.72 -0.41
CA GLN A 748 -36.49 9.21 -1.28
C GLN A 748 -37.80 8.91 -0.53
N GLY A 749 -37.81 9.06 0.80
CA GLY A 749 -39.00 8.91 1.66
C GLY A 749 -39.92 10.11 1.74
N GLY A 750 -39.63 11.22 1.12
CA GLY A 750 -40.31 12.51 1.31
C GLY A 750 -40.85 13.20 0.06
N SER A 751 -41.36 12.50 -0.93
CA SER A 751 -42.33 13.10 -1.89
C SER A 751 -43.03 12.03 -2.70
N ARG A 752 -44.15 11.60 -2.22
CA ARG A 752 -45.29 11.22 -3.03
C ARG A 752 -46.37 12.25 -2.82
#